data_275bcb7fe8f2b680a79cacb8f5d2ac37
#
_entry.id   275bcb7fe8f2b680a79cacb8f5d2ac37
#
_cell.length_a   1.000
_cell.length_b   1.000
_cell.length_c   1.000
_cell.angle_alpha   90.00
_cell.angle_beta   90.00
_cell.angle_gamma   90.00
#
_symmetry.space_group_name_H-M   'P 1'
#
loop_
_entity.id
_entity.type
_entity.pdbx_description
1 polymer ?
#
loop_
_entity_poly.entity_id
_entity_poly.type
_entity_poly.pdbx_seq_one_letter_code
_entity_poly.pdbx_strand_id
1 'polypeptide(L)'
;MKPFALVTLLIVFIVQSCQSPESKHLIADKSYRDLVHQQFLIQKELAAGRDSALFSVFDQQLTTAETQGLEFLYAFMPLSDIAMNDGDYYLAQVKSALEAREFFSWGKSIPDEIFLHFVLPYRVNNEYTDTARQVFFAELKHRIKDMDMATAALEVNHWCHEKVVYKSTDERTSGPLTTVRTAFGRCGEESTFTTAAMRAVGIPARQVYTPRWAHTDDNHAWVEVWIDGKWQFLGACEPEPALDMGWFAEPVKRAMMTHTFVFGKYQGQEEVIEDQDRYARLNLLTNYTDTKILPVKVTNEAGEGIEDVKVEFGLYNYAEFYPIATQYTNGQGFCSVTTGYGDLMIHASLGGRSASAIAAAKSNDTIKITLAERSVFFPEGEYLLTPPAKQSIAATDPALIEINNRRLLQEDSIRSIYIATFIDSVSSLKLANETGVDAAALRNFLANSRGNWNEIATFVKGLSTDDRITGMALLANISEKDLHDIQASTLNNHLSALKTHLPVSATLSGDDLNRFILSPRIGREFVTPWRSFIHKHFTTAQAAAFRENPLNIRAWISENITLDTINNYYGVPLSPEGILQLSRADRYSRDLLFVAIGRSFGIPARLEPATRRPQFMNEIGWNDVFFTSVSDKTIPRGEIVLQNLSDDADFIPRYYIHYTLARYDNGRFITLDYETDASLMNFPASLSVDTGFYRLITGNRL
;
A
#
# COMPACT_ATOMS: atom_id res chain seq x y z
N MET A 1 4.90 34.04 -96.09
CA MET A 1 5.43 32.97 -95.30
C MET A 1 5.29 33.40 -93.84
N LYS A 2 4.38 32.80 -93.09
CA LYS A 2 4.17 33.06 -91.65
C LYS A 2 4.75 31.90 -90.88
N PRO A 3 5.51 32.09 -89.78
CA PRO A 3 5.97 31.00 -88.96
C PRO A 3 4.94 30.58 -87.91
N PHE A 4 4.75 29.29 -87.82
CA PHE A 4 3.93 28.64 -86.77
C PHE A 4 4.71 28.70 -85.44
N ALA A 5 4.06 29.22 -84.36
CA ALA A 5 4.57 29.15 -83.01
C ALA A 5 3.95 27.89 -82.37
N LEU A 6 4.83 26.98 -81.97
CA LEU A 6 4.53 25.77 -81.19
C LEU A 6 4.43 26.14 -79.69
N VAL A 7 3.24 26.09 -79.13
CA VAL A 7 3.03 26.28 -77.70
C VAL A 7 3.11 24.93 -77.03
N THR A 8 4.20 24.69 -76.30
CA THR A 8 4.40 23.50 -75.46
C THR A 8 3.72 23.70 -74.09
N LEU A 9 2.63 22.98 -73.84
CA LEU A 9 1.87 23.01 -72.62
C LEU A 9 2.59 22.11 -71.59
N LEU A 10 3.25 22.70 -70.57
CA LEU A 10 3.90 21.99 -69.48
C LEU A 10 2.86 21.68 -68.41
N ILE A 11 2.39 20.43 -68.32
CA ILE A 11 1.49 19.96 -67.28
C ILE A 11 2.39 19.62 -66.04
N VAL A 12 2.38 20.51 -65.06
CA VAL A 12 3.01 20.24 -63.73
C VAL A 12 2.03 19.40 -62.90
N PHE A 13 2.31 18.11 -62.76
CA PHE A 13 1.64 17.28 -61.75
C PHE A 13 2.14 17.68 -60.36
N ILE A 14 1.33 18.44 -59.62
CA ILE A 14 1.51 18.61 -58.18
C ILE A 14 1.09 17.30 -57.54
N VAL A 15 2.04 16.45 -57.22
CA VAL A 15 1.84 15.33 -56.32
C VAL A 15 1.68 15.94 -54.93
N GLN A 16 0.43 16.21 -54.51
CA GLN A 16 0.12 16.46 -53.13
C GLN A 16 0.39 15.14 -52.37
N SER A 17 1.56 15.02 -51.78
CA SER A 17 1.82 14.03 -50.75
C SER A 17 0.82 14.29 -49.62
N CYS A 18 -0.23 13.48 -49.54
CA CYS A 18 -1.00 13.35 -48.31
C CYS A 18 -0.05 12.74 -47.25
N GLN A 19 0.70 13.58 -46.57
CA GLN A 19 1.22 13.19 -45.29
C GLN A 19 0.00 13.00 -44.39
N SER A 20 -0.31 11.75 -44.06
CA SER A 20 -1.18 11.45 -42.93
C SER A 20 -0.65 12.28 -41.75
N PRO A 21 -1.52 12.97 -41.00
CA PRO A 21 -1.08 13.69 -39.84
C PRO A 21 -0.26 12.70 -38.96
N GLU A 22 1.03 12.99 -38.73
CA GLU A 22 1.84 12.22 -37.81
C GLU A 22 1.02 12.07 -36.52
N SER A 23 0.69 10.86 -36.18
CA SER A 23 -0.04 10.57 -34.93
C SER A 23 0.81 11.08 -33.77
N LYS A 24 0.35 12.14 -33.12
CA LYS A 24 1.09 12.76 -32.03
C LYS A 24 1.34 11.71 -30.93
N HIS A 25 2.60 11.42 -30.66
CA HIS A 25 2.98 10.49 -29.62
C HIS A 25 2.58 11.06 -28.23
N LEU A 26 2.05 10.22 -27.36
CA LEU A 26 1.81 10.55 -25.96
C LEU A 26 3.16 10.69 -25.20
N ILE A 27 4.13 9.83 -25.52
CA ILE A 27 5.48 9.89 -25.00
C ILE A 27 6.37 10.53 -26.07
N ALA A 28 6.69 11.82 -25.91
CA ALA A 28 7.39 12.58 -26.95
C ALA A 28 8.85 12.12 -27.14
N ASP A 29 9.58 11.81 -26.04
CA ASP A 29 10.95 11.34 -26.10
C ASP A 29 11.05 9.90 -26.63
N LYS A 30 11.82 9.71 -27.71
CA LYS A 30 11.98 8.40 -28.35
C LYS A 30 12.70 7.41 -27.45
N SER A 31 13.74 7.85 -26.73
CA SER A 31 14.53 6.94 -25.86
C SER A 31 13.69 6.43 -24.70
N TYR A 32 12.83 7.29 -24.16
CA TYR A 32 11.89 6.91 -23.12
C TYR A 32 10.79 5.97 -23.64
N ARG A 33 10.27 6.19 -24.88
CA ARG A 33 9.34 5.23 -25.51
C ARG A 33 9.98 3.85 -25.67
N ASP A 34 11.23 3.81 -26.14
CA ASP A 34 11.95 2.55 -26.33
C ASP A 34 12.16 1.83 -24.98
N LEU A 35 12.48 2.56 -23.90
CA LEU A 35 12.56 2.04 -22.54
C LEU A 35 11.20 1.46 -22.07
N VAL A 36 10.12 2.22 -22.22
CA VAL A 36 8.76 1.78 -21.86
C VAL A 36 8.39 0.50 -22.60
N HIS A 37 8.65 0.45 -23.90
CA HIS A 37 8.36 -0.74 -24.71
C HIS A 37 9.18 -1.97 -24.26
N GLN A 38 10.47 -1.79 -23.93
CA GLN A 38 11.28 -2.88 -23.39
C GLN A 38 10.76 -3.40 -22.05
N GLN A 39 10.41 -2.50 -21.12
CA GLN A 39 9.84 -2.87 -19.83
C GLN A 39 8.47 -3.56 -20.00
N PHE A 40 7.66 -3.09 -20.95
CA PHE A 40 6.40 -3.75 -21.31
C PHE A 40 6.61 -5.20 -21.77
N LEU A 41 7.61 -5.47 -22.60
CA LEU A 41 7.92 -6.83 -23.05
C LEU A 41 8.36 -7.74 -21.89
N ILE A 42 9.19 -7.22 -20.97
CA ILE A 42 9.60 -7.94 -19.75
C ILE A 42 8.36 -8.29 -18.90
N GLN A 43 7.44 -7.33 -18.73
CA GLN A 43 6.20 -7.59 -17.99
C GLN A 43 5.29 -8.60 -18.68
N LYS A 44 5.25 -8.60 -20.00
CA LYS A 44 4.47 -9.58 -20.77
C LYS A 44 4.97 -11.00 -20.53
N GLU A 45 6.27 -11.23 -20.50
CA GLU A 45 6.85 -12.52 -20.14
C GLU A 45 6.51 -12.92 -18.68
N LEU A 46 6.64 -11.97 -17.74
CA LEU A 46 6.30 -12.20 -16.35
C LEU A 46 4.83 -12.58 -16.16
N ALA A 47 3.95 -12.01 -16.95
CA ALA A 47 2.50 -12.19 -16.89
C ALA A 47 1.98 -13.34 -17.76
N ALA A 48 2.84 -14.22 -18.33
CA ALA A 48 2.46 -15.27 -19.28
C ALA A 48 1.30 -16.16 -18.82
N GLY A 49 1.17 -16.40 -17.51
CA GLY A 49 0.03 -17.16 -16.94
C GLY A 49 -1.33 -16.46 -17.03
N ARG A 50 -1.35 -15.16 -17.38
CA ARG A 50 -2.54 -14.34 -17.58
C ARG A 50 -2.59 -13.64 -18.95
N ASP A 51 -1.83 -14.14 -19.93
CA ASP A 51 -1.63 -13.50 -21.23
C ASP A 51 -2.96 -13.05 -21.87
N SER A 52 -3.92 -13.94 -22.04
CA SER A 52 -5.19 -13.58 -22.69
C SER A 52 -6.02 -12.58 -21.89
N ALA A 53 -6.03 -12.67 -20.55
CA ALA A 53 -6.79 -11.74 -19.71
C ALA A 53 -6.21 -10.32 -19.73
N LEU A 54 -4.89 -10.20 -19.82
CA LEU A 54 -4.21 -8.92 -19.78
C LEU A 54 -3.99 -8.29 -21.16
N PHE A 55 -3.57 -9.09 -22.15
CA PHE A 55 -3.03 -8.53 -23.38
C PHE A 55 -4.00 -8.59 -24.60
N SER A 56 -5.13 -9.31 -24.52
CA SER A 56 -6.15 -9.26 -25.58
C SER A 56 -6.70 -7.85 -25.84
N VAL A 57 -6.57 -6.95 -24.89
CA VAL A 57 -6.94 -5.55 -25.03
C VAL A 57 -6.17 -4.84 -26.16
N PHE A 58 -4.96 -5.28 -26.48
CA PHE A 58 -4.13 -4.73 -27.55
C PHE A 58 -4.59 -5.18 -28.95
N ASP A 59 -5.48 -6.19 -29.04
CA ASP A 59 -6.09 -6.62 -30.30
C ASP A 59 -7.25 -5.69 -30.72
N GLN A 60 -7.68 -4.78 -29.85
CA GLN A 60 -8.70 -3.79 -30.13
C GLN A 60 -8.13 -2.66 -31.02
N GLN A 61 -9.01 -1.92 -31.70
CA GLN A 61 -8.61 -0.74 -32.46
C GLN A 61 -8.30 0.42 -31.49
N LEU A 62 -7.02 0.61 -31.18
CA LEU A 62 -6.52 1.63 -30.26
C LEU A 62 -5.88 2.79 -31.06
N THR A 63 -5.98 4.00 -30.50
CA THR A 63 -5.17 5.14 -30.95
C THR A 63 -3.72 5.00 -30.48
N THR A 64 -2.79 5.73 -31.10
CA THR A 64 -1.38 5.75 -30.67
C THR A 64 -1.24 6.16 -29.18
N ALA A 65 -2.03 7.14 -28.73
CA ALA A 65 -2.00 7.59 -27.34
C ALA A 65 -2.52 6.51 -26.37
N GLU A 66 -3.60 5.81 -26.73
CA GLU A 66 -4.13 4.69 -25.94
C GLU A 66 -3.12 3.54 -25.85
N THR A 67 -2.51 3.15 -26.98
CA THR A 67 -1.48 2.10 -27.01
C THR A 67 -0.29 2.47 -26.10
N GLN A 68 0.26 3.67 -26.26
CA GLN A 68 1.40 4.12 -25.45
C GLN A 68 1.05 4.29 -23.96
N GLY A 69 -0.16 4.75 -23.65
CA GLY A 69 -0.67 4.82 -22.28
C GLY A 69 -0.80 3.44 -21.64
N LEU A 70 -1.32 2.45 -22.38
CA LEU A 70 -1.36 1.06 -21.92
C LEU A 70 0.03 0.47 -21.73
N GLU A 71 0.93 0.62 -22.74
CA GLU A 71 2.32 0.14 -22.60
C GLU A 71 3.00 0.76 -21.38
N PHE A 72 2.80 2.06 -21.11
CA PHE A 72 3.34 2.72 -19.93
C PHE A 72 2.79 2.11 -18.63
N LEU A 73 1.48 1.91 -18.50
CA LEU A 73 0.91 1.30 -17.31
C LEU A 73 1.44 -0.13 -17.11
N TYR A 74 1.45 -0.92 -18.18
CA TYR A 74 1.93 -2.31 -18.12
C TYR A 74 3.42 -2.42 -17.82
N ALA A 75 4.24 -1.54 -18.40
CA ALA A 75 5.69 -1.51 -18.16
C ALA A 75 6.05 -1.38 -16.68
N PHE A 76 5.24 -0.65 -15.93
CA PHE A 76 5.57 -0.24 -14.57
C PHE A 76 4.59 -0.71 -13.49
N MET A 77 3.51 -1.44 -13.82
CA MET A 77 2.56 -1.92 -12.79
C MET A 77 3.21 -2.96 -11.85
N PRO A 78 2.84 -2.96 -10.56
CA PRO A 78 3.33 -3.95 -9.60
C PRO A 78 2.75 -5.35 -9.86
N LEU A 79 3.41 -6.37 -9.34
CA LEU A 79 3.01 -7.76 -9.47
C LEU A 79 1.58 -8.03 -8.98
N SER A 80 1.17 -7.35 -7.91
CA SER A 80 -0.20 -7.44 -7.37
C SER A 80 -1.26 -7.04 -8.39
N ASP A 81 -0.99 -6.02 -9.21
CA ASP A 81 -1.95 -5.52 -10.19
C ASP A 81 -2.03 -6.46 -11.40
N ILE A 82 -0.90 -7.01 -11.84
CA ILE A 82 -0.85 -8.08 -12.84
C ILE A 82 -1.68 -9.29 -12.38
N ALA A 83 -1.66 -9.59 -11.09
CA ALA A 83 -2.40 -10.72 -10.51
C ALA A 83 -3.92 -10.48 -10.40
N MET A 84 -4.37 -9.21 -10.38
CA MET A 84 -5.72 -8.86 -9.93
C MET A 84 -6.66 -8.43 -11.05
N ASN A 85 -6.23 -7.49 -11.91
CA ASN A 85 -7.10 -6.85 -12.89
C ASN A 85 -6.87 -7.40 -14.31
N ASP A 86 -7.86 -7.22 -15.18
CA ASP A 86 -7.78 -7.60 -16.59
C ASP A 86 -7.50 -6.38 -17.48
N GLY A 87 -7.17 -6.62 -18.76
CA GLY A 87 -6.77 -5.58 -19.70
C GLY A 87 -7.81 -4.47 -19.90
N ASP A 88 -9.10 -4.81 -19.89
CA ASP A 88 -10.17 -3.82 -20.03
C ASP A 88 -10.19 -2.79 -18.89
N TYR A 89 -9.82 -3.19 -17.67
CA TYR A 89 -9.65 -2.27 -16.54
C TYR A 89 -8.60 -1.20 -16.88
N TYR A 90 -7.42 -1.61 -17.35
CA TYR A 90 -6.33 -0.68 -17.68
C TYR A 90 -6.65 0.21 -18.87
N LEU A 91 -7.31 -0.33 -19.90
CA LEU A 91 -7.77 0.47 -21.03
C LEU A 91 -8.78 1.54 -20.58
N ALA A 92 -9.70 1.21 -19.69
CA ALA A 92 -10.63 2.17 -19.13
C ALA A 92 -9.92 3.29 -18.35
N GLN A 93 -8.85 2.96 -17.59
CA GLN A 93 -8.04 3.96 -16.91
C GLN A 93 -7.35 4.93 -17.90
N VAL A 94 -6.75 4.40 -18.96
CA VAL A 94 -6.09 5.20 -20.01
C VAL A 94 -7.10 6.10 -20.71
N LYS A 95 -8.21 5.55 -21.19
CA LYS A 95 -9.25 6.30 -21.91
C LYS A 95 -9.80 7.45 -21.06
N SER A 96 -10.10 7.19 -19.80
CA SER A 96 -10.61 8.22 -18.90
C SER A 96 -9.57 9.32 -18.60
N ALA A 97 -8.29 8.98 -18.47
CA ALA A 97 -7.24 9.98 -18.29
C ALA A 97 -7.04 10.86 -19.54
N LEU A 98 -7.09 10.27 -20.74
CA LEU A 98 -7.02 11.00 -22.00
C LEU A 98 -8.27 11.87 -22.24
N GLU A 99 -9.46 11.37 -21.88
CA GLU A 99 -10.71 12.14 -21.93
C GLU A 99 -10.62 13.38 -21.02
N ALA A 100 -10.14 13.22 -19.78
CA ALA A 100 -9.96 14.35 -18.86
C ALA A 100 -8.96 15.38 -19.41
N ARG A 101 -7.86 14.92 -20.03
CA ARG A 101 -6.85 15.78 -20.66
C ARG A 101 -7.43 16.62 -21.80
N GLU A 102 -8.35 16.09 -22.59
CA GLU A 102 -9.00 16.83 -23.67
C GLU A 102 -10.16 17.70 -23.19
N PHE A 103 -10.86 17.30 -22.14
CA PHE A 103 -12.05 17.97 -21.63
C PHE A 103 -11.74 19.30 -20.92
N PHE A 104 -10.73 19.31 -20.05
CA PHE A 104 -10.40 20.48 -19.22
C PHE A 104 -9.42 21.41 -19.91
N SER A 105 -9.58 22.72 -19.66
CA SER A 105 -8.73 23.78 -20.24
C SER A 105 -7.25 23.63 -19.91
N TRP A 106 -6.92 23.12 -18.71
CA TRP A 106 -5.54 22.88 -18.25
C TRP A 106 -4.88 21.64 -18.83
N GLY A 107 -5.63 20.67 -19.38
CA GLY A 107 -5.08 19.39 -19.79
C GLY A 107 -3.97 19.49 -20.84
N LYS A 108 -4.05 20.51 -21.76
CA LYS A 108 -3.05 20.75 -22.81
C LYS A 108 -1.81 21.52 -22.30
N SER A 109 -1.91 22.20 -21.19
CA SER A 109 -0.78 22.95 -20.58
C SER A 109 0.12 22.04 -19.70
N ILE A 110 -0.36 20.86 -19.33
CA ILE A 110 0.39 19.90 -18.52
C ILE A 110 1.44 19.21 -19.40
N PRO A 111 2.74 19.28 -19.05
CA PRO A 111 3.79 18.55 -19.76
C PRO A 111 3.52 17.04 -19.81
N ASP A 112 3.89 16.39 -20.92
CA ASP A 112 3.67 14.96 -21.11
C ASP A 112 4.29 14.12 -19.98
N GLU A 113 5.49 14.46 -19.51
CA GLU A 113 6.14 13.80 -18.38
C GLU A 113 5.30 13.90 -17.10
N ILE A 114 4.80 15.09 -16.77
CA ILE A 114 3.95 15.28 -15.58
C ILE A 114 2.63 14.51 -15.73
N PHE A 115 2.04 14.50 -16.93
CA PHE A 115 0.85 13.71 -17.20
C PHE A 115 1.09 12.21 -17.02
N LEU A 116 2.17 11.67 -17.56
CA LEU A 116 2.51 10.25 -17.52
C LEU A 116 2.71 9.76 -16.08
N HIS A 117 3.36 10.56 -15.22
CA HIS A 117 3.73 10.11 -13.88
C HIS A 117 2.73 10.50 -12.79
N PHE A 118 1.92 11.55 -12.99
CA PHE A 118 1.08 12.11 -11.94
C PHE A 118 -0.41 12.28 -12.30
N VAL A 119 -0.82 11.94 -13.53
CA VAL A 119 -2.24 11.89 -13.96
C VAL A 119 -2.63 10.49 -14.42
N LEU A 120 -1.85 9.92 -15.35
CA LEU A 120 -2.17 8.64 -15.99
C LEU A 120 -2.21 7.46 -14.99
N PRO A 121 -1.30 7.32 -14.00
CA PRO A 121 -1.33 6.19 -13.09
C PRO A 121 -2.64 6.10 -12.31
N TYR A 122 -3.21 4.91 -12.29
CA TYR A 122 -4.44 4.59 -11.55
C TYR A 122 -4.19 4.33 -10.07
N ARG A 123 -2.99 3.85 -9.73
CA ARG A 123 -2.54 3.53 -8.38
C ARG A 123 -1.86 4.74 -7.73
N VAL A 124 -2.14 4.95 -6.47
CA VAL A 124 -1.54 6.02 -5.64
C VAL A 124 -0.53 5.44 -4.65
N ASN A 125 -0.92 4.38 -3.93
CA ASN A 125 -0.13 3.72 -2.91
C ASN A 125 -0.48 2.21 -2.88
N ASN A 126 -0.67 1.64 -1.68
CA ASN A 126 -0.99 0.23 -1.46
C ASN A 126 -2.49 -0.06 -1.33
N GLU A 127 -3.33 0.83 -1.85
CA GLU A 127 -4.78 0.66 -1.87
C GLU A 127 -5.22 -0.51 -2.76
N TYR A 128 -6.42 -1.03 -2.48
CA TYR A 128 -7.13 -1.88 -3.42
C TYR A 128 -7.66 -1.04 -4.58
N THR A 129 -7.32 -1.42 -5.82
CA THR A 129 -7.71 -0.68 -7.02
C THR A 129 -9.17 -0.93 -7.40
N ASP A 130 -9.86 0.14 -7.83
CA ASP A 130 -11.25 0.11 -8.25
C ASP A 130 -11.52 1.03 -9.45
N THR A 131 -12.77 1.22 -9.83
CA THR A 131 -13.19 2.06 -10.97
C THR A 131 -13.43 3.52 -10.58
N ALA A 132 -12.81 4.01 -9.53
CA ALA A 132 -13.01 5.36 -9.00
C ALA A 132 -12.81 6.45 -10.04
N ARG A 133 -11.80 6.34 -10.91
CA ARG A 133 -11.48 7.36 -11.93
C ARG A 133 -12.68 7.71 -12.77
N GLN A 134 -13.41 6.73 -13.30
CA GLN A 134 -14.58 6.93 -14.17
C GLN A 134 -15.75 7.57 -13.40
N VAL A 135 -15.98 7.10 -12.17
CA VAL A 135 -17.04 7.60 -11.29
C VAL A 135 -16.77 9.06 -10.90
N PHE A 136 -15.55 9.35 -10.45
CA PHE A 136 -15.18 10.69 -10.01
C PHE A 136 -15.15 11.70 -11.16
N PHE A 137 -14.65 11.30 -12.33
CA PHE A 137 -14.73 12.13 -13.53
C PHE A 137 -16.18 12.49 -13.86
N ALA A 138 -17.10 11.53 -13.85
CA ALA A 138 -18.50 11.75 -14.17
C ALA A 138 -19.17 12.72 -13.17
N GLU A 139 -18.87 12.61 -11.87
CA GLU A 139 -19.41 13.49 -10.83
C GLU A 139 -18.82 14.92 -10.88
N LEU A 140 -17.51 15.04 -11.13
CA LEU A 140 -16.78 16.29 -11.00
C LEU A 140 -16.75 17.14 -12.27
N LYS A 141 -16.78 16.54 -13.47
CA LYS A 141 -16.51 17.25 -14.72
C LYS A 141 -17.37 18.48 -14.97
N HIS A 142 -18.65 18.45 -14.59
CA HIS A 142 -19.54 19.60 -14.78
C HIS A 142 -19.44 20.62 -13.64
N ARG A 143 -18.96 20.19 -12.46
CA ARG A 143 -18.80 21.04 -11.30
C ARG A 143 -17.63 22.03 -11.45
N ILE A 144 -16.55 21.59 -12.12
CA ILE A 144 -15.29 22.35 -12.18
C ILE A 144 -14.91 22.82 -13.60
N LYS A 145 -15.69 22.54 -14.64
CA LYS A 145 -15.33 22.76 -16.05
C LYS A 145 -14.95 24.20 -16.40
N ASP A 146 -15.53 25.17 -15.71
CA ASP A 146 -15.34 26.60 -15.98
C ASP A 146 -14.35 27.26 -15.00
N MET A 147 -13.65 26.48 -14.19
CA MET A 147 -12.66 26.95 -13.20
C MET A 147 -11.24 26.92 -13.78
N ASP A 148 -10.34 27.73 -13.24
CA ASP A 148 -8.91 27.49 -13.39
C ASP A 148 -8.46 26.29 -12.56
N MET A 149 -7.23 25.78 -12.82
CA MET A 149 -6.75 24.56 -12.21
C MET A 149 -6.59 24.66 -10.67
N ALA A 150 -6.16 25.82 -10.16
CA ALA A 150 -6.00 26.02 -8.72
C ALA A 150 -7.35 26.04 -7.99
N THR A 151 -8.31 26.78 -8.53
CA THR A 151 -9.69 26.81 -8.01
C THR A 151 -10.34 25.43 -8.10
N ALA A 152 -10.13 24.71 -9.21
CA ALA A 152 -10.63 23.36 -9.41
C ALA A 152 -10.04 22.38 -8.38
N ALA A 153 -8.75 22.47 -8.07
CA ALA A 153 -8.12 21.63 -7.05
C ALA A 153 -8.73 21.84 -5.66
N LEU A 154 -8.95 23.09 -5.25
CA LEU A 154 -9.64 23.38 -3.99
C LEU A 154 -11.08 22.84 -3.99
N GLU A 155 -11.81 23.01 -5.10
CA GLU A 155 -13.18 22.55 -5.25
C GLU A 155 -13.28 21.02 -5.22
N VAL A 156 -12.33 20.30 -5.82
CA VAL A 156 -12.24 18.83 -5.71
C VAL A 156 -11.99 18.40 -4.27
N ASN A 157 -11.15 19.12 -3.52
CA ASN A 157 -10.91 18.79 -2.11
C ASN A 157 -12.16 19.03 -1.24
N HIS A 158 -12.92 20.11 -1.49
CA HIS A 158 -14.23 20.32 -0.89
C HIS A 158 -15.21 19.20 -1.22
N TRP A 159 -15.26 18.75 -2.48
CA TRP A 159 -16.06 17.58 -2.84
C TRP A 159 -15.60 16.31 -2.12
N CYS A 160 -14.30 16.14 -1.89
CA CYS A 160 -13.78 15.03 -1.07
C CYS A 160 -14.30 15.09 0.37
N HIS A 161 -14.32 16.29 0.99
CA HIS A 161 -14.86 16.49 2.34
C HIS A 161 -16.38 16.25 2.43
N GLU A 162 -17.15 16.56 1.37
CA GLU A 162 -18.57 16.18 1.30
C GLU A 162 -18.78 14.65 1.44
N LYS A 163 -17.78 13.85 1.06
CA LYS A 163 -17.86 12.38 1.03
C LYS A 163 -17.23 11.71 2.24
N VAL A 164 -16.08 12.20 2.71
CA VAL A 164 -15.19 11.51 3.63
C VAL A 164 -14.70 12.44 4.73
N VAL A 165 -14.57 11.90 5.94
CA VAL A 165 -13.95 12.54 7.10
C VAL A 165 -12.96 11.60 7.76
N TYR A 166 -11.97 12.15 8.46
CA TYR A 166 -10.97 11.38 9.16
C TYR A 166 -11.58 10.47 10.24
N LYS A 167 -11.19 9.21 10.20
CA LYS A 167 -11.38 8.24 11.29
C LYS A 167 -10.25 7.22 11.23
N SER A 168 -9.62 6.94 12.37
CA SER A 168 -8.62 5.87 12.47
C SER A 168 -9.23 4.52 12.09
N THR A 169 -8.52 3.75 11.30
CA THR A 169 -8.88 2.41 10.81
C THR A 169 -7.67 1.47 10.89
N ASP A 170 -7.82 0.19 10.52
CA ASP A 170 -6.70 -0.74 10.44
C ASP A 170 -5.68 -0.40 9.33
N GLU A 171 -4.58 -1.15 9.26
CA GLU A 171 -3.48 -0.91 8.32
C GLU A 171 -3.81 -1.11 6.85
N ARG A 172 -4.83 -1.93 6.50
CA ARG A 172 -5.20 -2.18 5.11
C ARG A 172 -5.78 -0.91 4.47
N THR A 173 -5.20 -0.42 3.39
CA THR A 173 -5.73 0.75 2.67
C THR A 173 -6.90 0.36 1.78
N SER A 174 -8.06 0.93 2.04
CA SER A 174 -9.27 0.76 1.22
C SER A 174 -9.11 1.43 -0.14
N GLY A 175 -9.79 0.89 -1.16
CA GLY A 175 -9.92 1.58 -2.44
C GLY A 175 -10.70 2.88 -2.33
N PRO A 176 -10.51 3.84 -3.26
CA PRO A 176 -11.18 5.14 -3.21
C PRO A 176 -12.71 5.06 -3.16
N LEU A 177 -13.34 4.16 -3.91
CA LEU A 177 -14.81 3.97 -3.85
C LEU A 177 -15.26 3.37 -2.52
N THR A 178 -14.47 2.50 -1.91
CA THR A 178 -14.75 1.96 -0.59
C THR A 178 -14.67 3.06 0.46
N THR A 179 -13.67 3.94 0.39
CA THR A 179 -13.52 5.10 1.28
C THR A 179 -14.73 6.03 1.20
N VAL A 180 -15.21 6.33 -0.01
CA VAL A 180 -16.47 7.08 -0.21
C VAL A 180 -17.68 6.32 0.37
N ARG A 181 -17.76 5.02 0.15
CA ARG A 181 -18.87 4.17 0.63
C ARG A 181 -18.96 4.15 2.15
N THR A 182 -17.83 4.16 2.84
CA THR A 182 -17.80 4.19 4.32
C THR A 182 -18.04 5.58 4.90
N ALA A 183 -17.84 6.64 4.12
CA ALA A 183 -17.88 8.05 4.52
C ALA A 183 -16.79 8.42 5.55
N PHE A 184 -15.74 7.63 5.68
CA PHE A 184 -14.56 7.93 6.48
C PHE A 184 -13.31 7.19 6.00
N GLY A 185 -12.14 7.65 6.40
CA GLY A 185 -10.85 7.01 6.20
C GLY A 185 -9.79 7.56 7.15
N ARG A 186 -8.67 6.84 7.31
CA ARG A 186 -7.46 7.41 7.92
C ARG A 186 -6.71 8.26 6.87
N CYS A 187 -5.72 9.04 7.29
CA CYS A 187 -4.98 9.96 6.41
C CYS A 187 -4.44 9.27 5.13
N GLY A 188 -3.99 8.00 5.22
CA GLY A 188 -3.56 7.22 4.06
C GLY A 188 -4.67 6.96 3.05
N GLU A 189 -5.91 6.77 3.50
CA GLU A 189 -7.09 6.55 2.65
C GLU A 189 -7.64 7.86 2.10
N GLU A 190 -7.71 8.91 2.93
CA GLU A 190 -8.14 10.24 2.50
C GLU A 190 -7.20 10.80 1.41
N SER A 191 -5.88 10.68 1.60
CA SER A 191 -4.91 11.15 0.60
C SER A 191 -4.90 10.30 -0.67
N THR A 192 -5.13 8.98 -0.58
CA THR A 192 -5.31 8.11 -1.75
C THR A 192 -6.58 8.50 -2.52
N PHE A 193 -7.70 8.71 -1.82
CA PHE A 193 -8.97 9.13 -2.42
C PHE A 193 -8.85 10.51 -3.09
N THR A 194 -8.29 11.50 -2.37
CA THR A 194 -8.13 12.87 -2.90
C THR A 194 -7.20 12.88 -4.12
N THR A 195 -6.06 12.15 -4.08
CA THR A 195 -5.17 12.01 -5.23
C THR A 195 -5.87 11.37 -6.43
N ALA A 196 -6.66 10.31 -6.20
CA ALA A 196 -7.42 9.66 -7.26
C ALA A 196 -8.48 10.60 -7.86
N ALA A 197 -9.15 11.42 -7.05
CA ALA A 197 -10.12 12.42 -7.50
C ALA A 197 -9.46 13.52 -8.35
N MET A 198 -8.30 14.05 -7.92
CA MET A 198 -7.52 15.01 -8.71
C MET A 198 -7.10 14.44 -10.06
N ARG A 199 -6.53 13.24 -10.06
CA ARG A 199 -6.11 12.54 -11.29
C ARG A 199 -7.28 12.21 -12.21
N ALA A 200 -8.46 11.94 -11.67
CA ALA A 200 -9.67 11.67 -12.46
C ALA A 200 -10.09 12.87 -13.31
N VAL A 201 -9.84 14.09 -12.85
CA VAL A 201 -10.13 15.34 -13.58
C VAL A 201 -8.88 15.94 -14.26
N GLY A 202 -7.83 15.13 -14.43
CA GLY A 202 -6.63 15.53 -15.15
C GLY A 202 -5.74 16.52 -14.40
N ILE A 203 -5.93 16.77 -13.11
CA ILE A 203 -5.02 17.55 -12.27
C ILE A 203 -3.89 16.64 -11.79
N PRO A 204 -2.61 16.94 -12.09
CA PRO A 204 -1.51 16.13 -11.62
C PRO A 204 -1.42 16.19 -10.10
N ALA A 205 -1.43 15.01 -9.46
CA ALA A 205 -1.42 14.90 -8.02
C ALA A 205 -0.58 13.72 -7.52
N ARG A 206 0.00 13.88 -6.34
CA ARG A 206 0.79 12.85 -5.65
C ARG A 206 0.47 12.83 -4.16
N GLN A 207 0.44 11.64 -3.58
CA GLN A 207 0.40 11.48 -2.15
C GLN A 207 1.77 11.81 -1.57
N VAL A 208 1.82 12.63 -0.55
CA VAL A 208 3.02 12.88 0.26
C VAL A 208 2.87 12.17 1.58
N TYR A 209 3.93 11.53 2.03
CA TYR A 209 3.93 10.75 3.25
C TYR A 209 5.15 11.07 4.12
N THR A 210 4.90 11.42 5.39
CA THR A 210 5.91 11.39 6.42
C THR A 210 5.77 10.10 7.22
N PRO A 211 6.72 9.17 7.10
CA PRO A 211 6.56 7.82 7.66
C PRO A 211 6.53 7.81 9.18
N ARG A 212 7.22 8.77 9.79
CA ARG A 212 7.28 8.97 11.25
C ARG A 212 7.58 10.42 11.57
N TRP A 213 6.88 10.98 12.53
CA TRP A 213 7.21 12.29 13.10
C TRP A 213 8.36 12.16 14.12
N ALA A 214 9.28 13.12 14.13
CA ALA A 214 10.36 13.14 15.12
C ALA A 214 9.88 13.58 16.51
N HIS A 215 8.78 14.33 16.58
CA HIS A 215 8.31 15.00 17.80
C HIS A 215 7.06 14.36 18.42
N THR A 216 6.46 13.38 17.78
CA THR A 216 5.28 12.66 18.30
C THR A 216 5.23 11.26 17.68
N ASP A 217 4.65 10.29 18.40
CA ASP A 217 4.46 8.93 17.91
C ASP A 217 3.26 8.89 16.97
N ASP A 218 3.52 9.19 15.69
CA ASP A 218 2.53 9.20 14.61
C ASP A 218 3.24 9.29 13.25
N ASN A 219 2.44 9.23 12.21
CA ASN A 219 2.77 9.48 10.80
C ASN A 219 1.69 10.35 10.18
N HIS A 220 1.90 10.83 8.95
CA HIS A 220 0.85 11.56 8.23
C HIS A 220 1.01 11.43 6.72
N ALA A 221 -0.13 11.50 6.02
CA ALA A 221 -0.19 11.55 4.57
C ALA A 221 -1.15 12.66 4.12
N TRP A 222 -0.73 13.40 3.09
CA TRP A 222 -1.49 14.48 2.46
C TRP A 222 -1.30 14.47 0.95
N VAL A 223 -1.70 15.53 0.25
CA VAL A 223 -1.63 15.60 -1.21
C VAL A 223 -0.85 16.83 -1.66
N GLU A 224 -0.01 16.66 -2.68
CA GLU A 224 0.47 17.77 -3.50
C GLU A 224 -0.19 17.71 -4.88
N VAL A 225 -0.53 18.88 -5.41
CA VAL A 225 -1.04 19.12 -6.75
C VAL A 225 -0.08 20.00 -7.55
N TRP A 226 0.11 19.69 -8.83
CA TRP A 226 0.96 20.49 -9.70
C TRP A 226 0.11 21.56 -10.40
N ILE A 227 0.34 22.82 -10.06
CA ILE A 227 -0.39 23.98 -10.57
C ILE A 227 0.61 24.93 -11.23
N ASP A 228 0.45 25.16 -12.52
CA ASP A 228 1.21 26.16 -13.31
C ASP A 228 2.75 26.06 -13.10
N GLY A 229 3.27 24.84 -13.08
CA GLY A 229 4.70 24.59 -12.98
C GLY A 229 5.24 24.39 -11.56
N LYS A 230 4.36 24.35 -10.54
CA LYS A 230 4.77 24.21 -9.13
C LYS A 230 3.93 23.14 -8.42
N TRP A 231 4.57 22.40 -7.52
CA TRP A 231 3.88 21.56 -6.56
C TRP A 231 3.42 22.41 -5.37
N GLN A 232 2.13 22.31 -5.04
CA GLN A 232 1.49 22.96 -3.90
C GLN A 232 0.72 21.94 -3.10
N PHE A 233 0.72 22.04 -1.77
CA PHE A 233 0.08 21.04 -0.91
C PHE A 233 -1.32 21.44 -0.46
N LEU A 234 -2.09 20.43 -0.05
CA LEU A 234 -3.40 20.55 0.60
C LEU A 234 -3.64 19.37 1.54
N GLY A 235 -4.43 19.58 2.59
CA GLY A 235 -4.94 18.50 3.45
C GLY A 235 -5.98 17.68 2.69
N ALA A 236 -5.82 16.36 2.72
CA ALA A 236 -6.72 15.45 2.01
C ALA A 236 -8.07 15.34 2.72
N CYS A 237 -9.16 15.62 2.04
CA CYS A 237 -10.50 15.74 2.62
C CYS A 237 -10.60 16.81 3.74
N GLU A 238 -9.60 17.68 3.84
CA GLU A 238 -9.50 18.74 4.85
C GLU A 238 -9.28 20.08 4.12
N PRO A 239 -10.28 20.60 3.40
CA PRO A 239 -10.10 21.79 2.58
C PRO A 239 -9.86 23.04 3.41
N GLU A 240 -8.87 23.81 2.99
CA GLU A 240 -8.47 25.10 3.53
C GLU A 240 -8.80 26.21 2.52
N PRO A 241 -8.79 27.51 2.93
CA PRO A 241 -9.10 28.60 2.04
C PRO A 241 -8.18 28.73 0.82
N ALA A 242 -6.97 28.21 0.87
CA ALA A 242 -5.98 28.27 -0.19
C ALA A 242 -5.07 27.04 -0.21
N LEU A 243 -4.36 26.83 -1.31
CA LEU A 243 -3.26 25.85 -1.38
C LEU A 243 -2.12 26.29 -0.45
N ASP A 244 -1.22 25.35 -0.14
CA ASP A 244 -0.12 25.49 0.80
C ASP A 244 -0.57 25.78 2.24
N MET A 245 -1.78 25.33 2.58
CA MET A 245 -2.37 25.40 3.91
C MET A 245 -2.80 24.01 4.39
N GLY A 246 -2.75 23.81 5.71
CA GLY A 246 -3.19 22.59 6.39
C GLY A 246 -2.77 22.63 7.86
N TRP A 247 -3.50 21.92 8.74
CA TRP A 247 -3.16 21.82 10.16
C TRP A 247 -1.73 21.28 10.38
N PHE A 248 -1.22 20.46 9.47
CA PHE A 248 0.12 19.87 9.54
C PHE A 248 1.23 20.81 9.03
N ALA A 249 0.91 21.99 8.53
CA ALA A 249 1.89 22.94 8.01
C ALA A 249 2.94 23.37 9.05
N GLU A 250 2.59 23.43 10.35
CA GLU A 250 3.55 23.64 11.43
C GLU A 250 4.29 22.34 11.81
N PRO A 251 3.64 21.19 12.05
CA PRO A 251 4.30 19.92 12.30
C PRO A 251 5.33 19.52 11.25
N VAL A 252 5.05 19.73 9.96
CA VAL A 252 5.96 19.33 8.88
C VAL A 252 7.29 20.07 8.88
N LYS A 253 7.35 21.27 9.49
CA LYS A 253 8.62 21.99 9.74
C LYS A 253 9.60 21.19 10.62
N ARG A 254 9.11 20.19 11.31
CA ARG A 254 9.88 19.29 12.20
C ARG A 254 10.02 17.87 11.63
N ALA A 255 9.68 17.67 10.37
CA ALA A 255 9.84 16.38 9.72
C ALA A 255 11.33 16.08 9.46
N MET A 256 11.67 14.80 9.52
CA MET A 256 12.99 14.28 9.16
C MET A 256 13.01 13.72 7.75
N MET A 257 11.85 13.36 7.22
CA MET A 257 11.62 12.83 5.87
C MET A 257 10.18 13.07 5.47
N THR A 258 9.98 13.53 4.23
CA THR A 258 8.72 13.44 3.51
C THR A 258 9.00 12.88 2.13
N HIS A 259 8.19 11.96 1.67
CA HIS A 259 8.46 11.32 0.38
C HIS A 259 7.18 11.00 -0.39
N THR A 260 7.33 10.74 -1.68
CA THR A 260 6.28 10.20 -2.55
C THR A 260 6.80 9.04 -3.37
N PHE A 261 5.91 8.10 -3.70
CA PHE A 261 6.16 7.11 -4.74
C PHE A 261 5.74 7.67 -6.10
N VAL A 262 6.59 7.48 -7.09
CA VAL A 262 6.31 7.85 -8.48
C VAL A 262 6.28 6.59 -9.32
N PHE A 263 5.18 6.40 -10.01
CA PHE A 263 4.95 5.29 -10.93
C PHE A 263 5.82 5.47 -12.18
N GLY A 264 6.67 4.49 -12.50
CA GLY A 264 7.60 4.52 -13.63
C GLY A 264 8.94 5.20 -13.34
N LYS A 265 9.78 5.28 -14.37
CA LYS A 265 11.10 5.92 -14.35
C LYS A 265 10.95 7.44 -14.54
N TYR A 266 10.77 8.14 -13.44
CA TYR A 266 10.66 9.59 -13.43
C TYR A 266 12.04 10.25 -13.30
N GLN A 267 12.31 11.28 -14.08
CA GLN A 267 13.57 12.03 -14.14
C GLN A 267 13.40 13.51 -13.78
N GLY A 268 12.64 13.78 -12.70
CA GLY A 268 12.46 15.14 -12.19
C GLY A 268 13.69 15.72 -11.52
N GLN A 269 13.51 16.91 -10.91
CA GLN A 269 14.59 17.64 -10.24
C GLN A 269 14.71 17.29 -8.75
N GLU A 270 13.73 16.57 -8.20
CA GLU A 270 13.70 16.19 -6.80
C GLU A 270 14.79 15.14 -6.48
N GLU A 271 15.24 15.11 -5.23
CA GLU A 271 16.18 14.09 -4.76
C GLU A 271 15.53 12.71 -4.83
N VAL A 272 16.12 11.80 -5.61
CA VAL A 272 15.71 10.40 -5.70
C VAL A 272 16.34 9.63 -4.55
N ILE A 273 15.56 9.16 -3.59
CA ILE A 273 16.05 8.33 -2.47
C ILE A 273 15.97 6.83 -2.75
N GLU A 274 15.22 6.44 -3.77
CA GLU A 274 15.16 5.07 -4.26
C GLU A 274 14.83 5.08 -5.75
N ASP A 275 15.71 4.55 -6.58
CA ASP A 275 15.56 4.43 -8.03
C ASP A 275 15.52 2.95 -8.42
N GLN A 276 14.34 2.48 -8.79
CA GLN A 276 14.11 1.09 -9.20
C GLN A 276 13.69 1.05 -10.68
N ASP A 277 13.66 -0.12 -11.28
CA ASP A 277 13.28 -0.26 -12.69
C ASP A 277 11.86 0.19 -12.99
N ARG A 278 10.95 0.18 -12.00
CA ARG A 278 9.51 0.40 -12.17
C ARG A 278 8.93 1.55 -11.40
N TYR A 279 9.68 2.12 -10.46
CA TYR A 279 9.24 3.24 -9.66
C TYR A 279 10.44 4.04 -9.16
N ALA A 280 10.18 5.27 -8.78
CA ALA A 280 11.09 6.08 -8.01
C ALA A 280 10.44 6.50 -6.69
N ARG A 281 11.23 6.70 -5.65
CA ARG A 281 10.79 7.36 -4.42
C ARG A 281 11.56 8.66 -4.27
N LEU A 282 10.82 9.77 -4.19
CA LEU A 282 11.37 11.12 -4.14
C LEU A 282 11.33 11.66 -2.73
N ASN A 283 12.40 12.32 -2.32
CA ASN A 283 12.43 13.12 -1.10
C ASN A 283 11.87 14.51 -1.39
N LEU A 284 10.83 14.88 -0.69
CA LEU A 284 10.12 16.16 -0.85
C LEU A 284 10.35 17.13 0.32
N LEU A 285 11.22 16.76 1.27
CA LEU A 285 11.37 17.50 2.52
C LEU A 285 11.76 18.97 2.31
N THR A 286 12.53 19.25 1.26
CA THR A 286 12.96 20.63 0.90
C THR A 286 11.80 21.54 0.52
N ASN A 287 10.63 21.01 0.16
CA ASN A 287 9.42 21.81 -0.10
C ASN A 287 8.81 22.36 1.19
N TYR A 288 9.16 21.79 2.34
CA TYR A 288 8.46 22.05 3.61
C TYR A 288 9.31 22.71 4.67
N THR A 289 10.61 22.41 4.76
CA THR A 289 11.48 22.86 5.84
C THR A 289 12.94 22.97 5.40
N ASP A 290 13.74 23.67 6.22
CA ASP A 290 15.19 23.68 6.06
C ASP A 290 15.75 22.27 6.27
N THR A 291 16.71 21.90 5.44
CA THR A 291 17.31 20.56 5.39
C THR A 291 18.81 20.61 5.49
N LYS A 292 19.42 19.47 5.83
CA LYS A 292 20.85 19.21 5.73
C LYS A 292 21.12 17.91 4.97
N ILE A 293 22.25 17.85 4.29
CA ILE A 293 22.77 16.58 3.78
C ILE A 293 23.49 15.88 4.92
N LEU A 294 23.16 14.62 5.18
CA LEU A 294 23.80 13.78 6.18
C LEU A 294 24.67 12.74 5.49
N PRO A 295 26.01 12.94 5.36
CA PRO A 295 26.90 11.99 4.76
C PRO A 295 27.30 10.90 5.75
N VAL A 296 27.35 9.66 5.26
CA VAL A 296 27.82 8.48 5.99
C VAL A 296 28.98 7.84 5.24
N LYS A 297 30.03 7.48 5.99
CA LYS A 297 31.16 6.70 5.48
C LYS A 297 31.27 5.39 6.23
N VAL A 298 31.21 4.28 5.51
CA VAL A 298 31.40 2.94 6.07
C VAL A 298 32.74 2.38 5.64
N THR A 299 33.54 1.89 6.60
CA THR A 299 34.88 1.36 6.37
C THR A 299 35.05 -0.02 7.02
N ASN A 300 36.07 -0.75 6.56
CA ASN A 300 36.61 -1.89 7.29
C ASN A 300 37.55 -1.43 8.44
N GLU A 301 38.10 -2.37 9.18
CA GLU A 301 39.04 -2.11 10.28
C GLU A 301 40.38 -1.47 9.80
N ALA A 302 40.72 -1.62 8.53
CA ALA A 302 41.88 -0.96 7.93
C ALA A 302 41.58 0.49 7.49
N GLY A 303 40.33 0.96 7.63
CA GLY A 303 39.92 2.31 7.24
C GLY A 303 39.57 2.45 5.73
N GLU A 304 39.53 1.34 5.00
CA GLU A 304 39.16 1.32 3.56
C GLU A 304 37.64 1.34 3.43
N GLY A 305 37.12 2.09 2.45
CA GLY A 305 35.67 2.16 2.15
C GLY A 305 35.12 0.82 1.70
N ILE A 306 33.90 0.48 2.12
CA ILE A 306 33.20 -0.74 1.71
C ILE A 306 32.03 -0.35 0.81
N GLU A 307 31.96 -0.94 -0.40
CA GLU A 307 30.87 -0.78 -1.36
C GLU A 307 29.66 -1.65 -1.00
N ASP A 308 28.47 -1.23 -1.47
CA ASP A 308 27.20 -1.95 -1.33
C ASP A 308 26.78 -2.26 0.12
N VAL A 309 27.27 -1.49 1.10
CA VAL A 309 26.78 -1.57 2.47
C VAL A 309 25.41 -0.95 2.53
N LYS A 310 24.41 -1.70 3.01
CA LYS A 310 23.10 -1.18 3.33
C LYS A 310 23.18 -0.27 4.54
N VAL A 311 22.73 0.98 4.40
CA VAL A 311 22.69 2.01 5.46
C VAL A 311 21.26 2.44 5.68
N GLU A 312 20.72 2.18 6.85
CA GLU A 312 19.38 2.58 7.28
C GLU A 312 19.46 3.82 8.19
N PHE A 313 18.64 4.83 7.89
CA PHE A 313 18.51 6.06 8.66
C PHE A 313 17.29 5.94 9.55
N GLY A 314 17.50 5.52 10.80
CA GLY A 314 16.46 5.19 11.76
C GLY A 314 16.02 6.40 12.60
N LEU A 315 14.73 6.70 12.57
CA LEU A 315 14.10 7.71 13.42
C LEU A 315 13.40 7.02 14.60
N TYR A 316 13.63 7.51 15.83
CA TYR A 316 12.92 7.00 17.01
C TYR A 316 11.44 7.43 16.97
N ASN A 317 10.55 6.43 16.99
CA ASN A 317 9.12 6.63 17.01
C ASN A 317 8.45 5.29 17.37
N TYR A 318 7.35 5.27 18.13
CA TYR A 318 6.69 4.06 18.61
C TYR A 318 7.65 3.08 19.31
N ALA A 319 8.54 3.60 20.14
CA ALA A 319 9.58 2.86 20.85
C ALA A 319 10.44 1.96 19.93
N GLU A 320 10.65 2.35 18.69
CA GLU A 320 11.54 1.69 17.72
C GLU A 320 12.39 2.70 16.95
N PHE A 321 13.47 2.24 16.32
CA PHE A 321 14.19 3.01 15.31
C PHE A 321 13.68 2.61 13.92
N TYR A 322 12.68 3.36 13.44
CA TYR A 322 12.07 3.12 12.13
C TYR A 322 12.95 3.69 11.01
N PRO A 323 13.32 2.91 9.97
CA PRO A 323 14.13 3.41 8.87
C PRO A 323 13.30 4.32 7.96
N ILE A 324 13.54 5.65 8.03
CA ILE A 324 12.89 6.64 7.17
C ILE A 324 13.54 6.74 5.78
N ALA A 325 14.77 6.30 5.64
CA ALA A 325 15.48 6.14 4.37
C ALA A 325 16.46 4.96 4.45
N THR A 326 16.74 4.37 3.29
CA THR A 326 17.77 3.34 3.12
C THR A 326 18.63 3.73 1.93
N GLN A 327 19.95 3.71 2.09
CA GLN A 327 20.92 3.99 1.04
C GLN A 327 21.98 2.88 0.97
N TYR A 328 22.70 2.81 -0.12
CA TYR A 328 23.82 1.88 -0.29
C TYR A 328 25.11 2.67 -0.53
N THR A 329 26.21 2.23 0.04
CA THR A 329 27.49 2.88 -0.12
C THR A 329 28.08 2.64 -1.50
N ASN A 330 28.74 3.66 -2.04
CA ASN A 330 29.53 3.57 -3.29
C ASN A 330 30.89 2.89 -3.04
N GLY A 331 31.70 2.72 -4.11
CA GLY A 331 33.06 2.10 -4.05
C GLY A 331 34.06 2.77 -3.11
N GLN A 332 33.77 3.98 -2.62
CA GLN A 332 34.55 4.67 -1.61
C GLN A 332 33.96 4.56 -0.19
N GLY A 333 32.88 3.80 -0.03
CA GLY A 333 32.18 3.59 1.23
C GLY A 333 31.25 4.75 1.62
N PHE A 334 30.85 5.65 0.71
CA PHE A 334 30.00 6.80 1.01
C PHE A 334 28.57 6.61 0.52
N CYS A 335 27.63 7.08 1.33
CA CYS A 335 26.26 7.40 0.94
C CYS A 335 25.79 8.65 1.70
N SER A 336 24.64 9.20 1.30
CA SER A 336 24.04 10.36 1.98
C SER A 336 22.53 10.42 1.79
N VAL A 337 21.86 11.20 2.64
CA VAL A 337 20.44 11.55 2.49
C VAL A 337 20.24 13.00 2.91
N THR A 338 19.32 13.70 2.25
CA THR A 338 18.82 15.01 2.70
C THR A 338 17.76 14.79 3.77
N THR A 339 17.93 15.39 4.95
CA THR A 339 17.06 15.19 6.13
C THR A 339 16.91 16.47 6.95
N GLY A 340 15.99 16.49 7.92
CA GLY A 340 15.80 17.59 8.86
C GLY A 340 16.90 17.66 9.94
N TYR A 341 16.78 18.67 10.81
CA TYR A 341 17.74 18.94 11.89
C TYR A 341 17.37 18.23 13.20
N GLY A 342 17.19 16.90 13.15
CA GLY A 342 16.96 16.04 14.31
C GLY A 342 18.00 14.90 14.38
N ASP A 343 18.00 14.17 15.49
CA ASP A 343 18.87 13.02 15.71
C ASP A 343 18.35 11.79 14.99
N LEU A 344 19.26 10.99 14.43
CA LEU A 344 18.97 9.71 13.78
C LEU A 344 19.93 8.62 14.26
N MET A 345 19.43 7.40 14.34
CA MET A 345 20.26 6.19 14.47
C MET A 345 20.63 5.69 13.08
N ILE A 346 21.92 5.67 12.75
CA ILE A 346 22.41 5.13 11.48
C ILE A 346 22.84 3.69 11.71
N HIS A 347 22.26 2.78 10.92
CA HIS A 347 22.57 1.35 10.99
C HIS A 347 23.13 0.87 9.66
N ALA A 348 24.39 0.41 9.67
CA ALA A 348 25.05 -0.14 8.50
C ALA A 348 25.18 -1.66 8.58
N SER A 349 24.91 -2.38 7.48
CA SER A 349 24.96 -3.84 7.46
C SER A 349 25.41 -4.40 6.11
N LEU A 350 26.22 -5.48 6.15
CA LEU A 350 26.67 -6.24 4.98
C LEU A 350 27.12 -7.64 5.39
N GLY A 351 26.56 -8.68 4.74
CA GLY A 351 27.04 -10.06 4.88
C GLY A 351 27.02 -10.60 6.31
N GLY A 352 25.98 -10.26 7.09
CA GLY A 352 25.83 -10.67 8.49
C GLY A 352 26.60 -9.83 9.52
N ARG A 353 27.38 -8.84 9.05
CA ARG A 353 28.04 -7.84 9.91
C ARG A 353 27.14 -6.61 10.01
N SER A 354 27.11 -5.97 11.16
CA SER A 354 26.41 -4.68 11.32
C SER A 354 27.02 -3.82 12.40
N ALA A 355 26.87 -2.50 12.25
CA ALA A 355 27.24 -1.52 13.25
C ALA A 355 26.31 -0.31 13.18
N SER A 356 26.18 0.42 14.30
CA SER A 356 25.30 1.59 14.37
C SER A 356 26.00 2.77 15.04
N ALA A 357 25.55 3.99 14.70
CA ALA A 357 26.02 5.23 15.30
C ALA A 357 24.89 6.25 15.38
N ILE A 358 24.93 7.18 16.34
CA ILE A 358 24.01 8.32 16.42
C ILE A 358 24.53 9.46 15.56
N ALA A 359 23.68 9.97 14.67
CA ALA A 359 23.87 11.23 13.95
C ALA A 359 23.17 12.35 14.71
N ALA A 360 23.93 13.22 15.35
CA ALA A 360 23.37 14.30 16.17
C ALA A 360 22.78 15.41 15.29
N ALA A 361 21.68 16.01 15.73
CA ALA A 361 20.95 17.08 15.05
C ALA A 361 21.83 18.27 14.64
N LYS A 362 22.75 18.66 15.49
CA LYS A 362 23.63 19.82 15.33
C LYS A 362 24.94 19.52 14.58
N SER A 363 25.27 18.25 14.31
CA SER A 363 26.48 17.88 13.58
C SER A 363 26.20 17.89 12.08
N ASN A 364 27.12 18.53 11.33
CA ASN A 364 27.22 18.42 9.89
C ASN A 364 28.37 17.50 9.47
N ASP A 365 28.97 16.78 10.43
CA ASP A 365 30.10 15.91 10.18
C ASP A 365 29.67 14.62 9.47
N THR A 366 30.59 14.05 8.72
CA THR A 366 30.41 12.70 8.16
C THR A 366 30.33 11.67 9.27
N ILE A 367 29.23 10.93 9.34
CA ILE A 367 29.09 9.80 10.27
C ILE A 367 29.99 8.66 9.80
N LYS A 368 30.90 8.26 10.64
CA LYS A 368 31.86 7.17 10.35
C LYS A 368 31.42 5.90 11.08
N ILE A 369 31.26 4.80 10.32
CA ILE A 369 30.92 3.48 10.83
C ILE A 369 31.97 2.48 10.35
N THR A 370 32.52 1.67 11.28
CA THR A 370 33.43 0.58 10.95
C THR A 370 32.72 -0.75 11.10
N LEU A 371 32.69 -1.56 10.03
CA LEU A 371 32.19 -2.93 10.06
C LEU A 371 33.34 -3.89 10.35
N ALA A 372 33.42 -4.41 11.57
CA ALA A 372 34.36 -5.43 11.95
C ALA A 372 33.99 -6.81 11.38
N GLU A 373 34.99 -7.71 11.23
CA GLU A 373 34.80 -9.00 10.52
C GLU A 373 33.74 -9.95 11.14
N ARG A 374 33.40 -9.81 12.42
CA ARG A 374 32.48 -10.72 13.12
C ARG A 374 31.63 -10.02 14.18
N SER A 375 31.04 -8.88 13.91
CA SER A 375 30.22 -8.19 14.90
C SER A 375 28.81 -7.84 14.41
N VAL A 376 27.84 -8.20 15.23
CA VAL A 376 26.55 -7.51 15.28
C VAL A 376 26.68 -6.52 16.44
N PHE A 377 26.97 -5.27 16.14
CA PHE A 377 27.15 -4.24 17.16
C PHE A 377 25.99 -3.23 17.08
N PHE A 378 25.26 -3.14 18.16
CA PHE A 378 24.33 -2.06 18.41
C PHE A 378 24.75 -1.39 19.73
N PRO A 379 24.92 -0.06 19.76
CA PRO A 379 25.33 0.60 20.99
C PRO A 379 24.26 0.41 22.07
N GLU A 380 24.67 -0.18 23.22
CA GLU A 380 23.87 -0.24 24.43
C GLU A 380 24.01 1.09 25.16
N GLY A 381 22.92 1.61 25.73
CA GLY A 381 22.95 2.84 26.51
C GLY A 381 21.66 3.64 26.48
N GLU A 382 21.69 4.72 27.20
CA GLU A 382 20.61 5.71 27.25
C GLU A 382 20.91 6.85 26.26
N TYR A 383 19.92 7.24 25.49
CA TYR A 383 20.03 8.28 24.49
C TYR A 383 18.97 9.34 24.71
N LEU A 384 19.39 10.60 24.79
CA LEU A 384 18.49 11.75 24.69
C LEU A 384 18.45 12.21 23.22
N LEU A 385 17.39 11.85 22.51
CA LEU A 385 17.23 12.17 21.09
C LEU A 385 16.46 13.50 20.93
N THR A 386 17.01 14.38 20.11
CA THR A 386 16.48 15.72 19.90
C THR A 386 15.75 15.81 18.55
N PRO A 387 14.43 16.11 18.51
CA PRO A 387 13.73 16.39 17.25
C PRO A 387 14.10 17.78 16.73
N PRO A 388 13.79 18.09 15.44
CA PRO A 388 13.92 19.46 14.93
C PRO A 388 13.14 20.48 15.79
N ALA A 389 13.70 21.68 15.89
CA ALA A 389 13.09 22.75 16.67
C ALA A 389 11.73 23.15 16.10
N LYS A 390 10.82 23.59 16.99
CA LYS A 390 9.52 24.12 16.60
C LYS A 390 9.71 25.44 15.82
N GLN A 391 9.00 25.56 14.70
CA GLN A 391 8.96 26.77 13.87
C GLN A 391 7.52 27.24 13.74
N SER A 392 7.30 28.55 13.80
CA SER A 392 5.98 29.13 13.57
C SER A 392 5.70 29.26 12.07
N ILE A 393 4.43 29.21 11.71
CA ILE A 393 3.92 29.56 10.38
C ILE A 393 3.19 30.90 10.42
N ALA A 394 3.04 31.55 9.27
CA ALA A 394 2.25 32.76 9.16
C ALA A 394 0.78 32.50 9.52
N ALA A 395 0.15 33.40 10.23
CA ALA A 395 -1.27 33.31 10.53
C ALA A 395 -2.11 33.60 9.28
N THR A 396 -3.14 32.81 9.08
CA THR A 396 -4.13 33.00 8.00
C THR A 396 -5.14 34.07 8.39
N ASP A 397 -5.68 34.78 7.40
CA ASP A 397 -6.76 35.75 7.61
C ASP A 397 -7.98 35.08 8.26
N PRO A 398 -8.40 35.55 9.47
CA PRO A 398 -9.54 34.96 10.17
C PRO A 398 -10.84 35.00 9.37
N ALA A 399 -11.02 36.01 8.47
CA ALA A 399 -12.23 36.10 7.66
C ALA A 399 -12.32 34.97 6.61
N LEU A 400 -11.20 34.58 6.01
CA LEU A 400 -11.14 33.46 5.09
C LEU A 400 -11.41 32.14 5.81
N ILE A 401 -10.85 31.96 7.01
CA ILE A 401 -11.11 30.79 7.84
C ILE A 401 -12.59 30.68 8.18
N GLU A 402 -13.27 31.78 8.55
CA GLU A 402 -14.69 31.78 8.87
C GLU A 402 -15.56 31.39 7.67
N ILE A 403 -15.23 31.88 6.47
CA ILE A 403 -15.94 31.53 5.23
C ILE A 403 -15.78 30.04 4.96
N ASN A 404 -14.55 29.53 5.06
CA ASN A 404 -14.25 28.10 4.87
C ASN A 404 -15.01 27.24 5.88
N ASN A 405 -14.97 27.57 7.16
CA ASN A 405 -15.67 26.81 8.21
C ASN A 405 -17.18 26.74 7.99
N ARG A 406 -17.82 27.81 7.50
CA ARG A 406 -19.24 27.79 7.15
C ARG A 406 -19.52 26.82 6.02
N ARG A 407 -18.63 26.73 5.03
CA ARG A 407 -18.75 25.79 3.94
C ARG A 407 -18.58 24.34 4.43
N LEU A 408 -17.59 24.06 5.28
CA LEU A 408 -17.39 22.74 5.89
C LEU A 408 -18.64 22.23 6.63
N LEU A 409 -19.34 23.10 7.35
CA LEU A 409 -20.61 22.72 8.02
C LEU A 409 -21.71 22.32 7.03
N GLN A 410 -21.75 22.93 5.83
CA GLN A 410 -22.69 22.51 4.78
C GLN A 410 -22.30 21.15 4.20
N GLU A 411 -21.02 20.92 3.99
CA GLU A 411 -20.48 19.66 3.50
C GLU A 411 -20.68 18.50 4.49
N ASP A 412 -20.51 18.77 5.79
CA ASP A 412 -20.87 17.84 6.87
C ASP A 412 -22.36 17.44 6.81
N SER A 413 -23.23 18.38 6.47
CA SER A 413 -24.66 18.10 6.31
C SER A 413 -24.93 17.19 5.09
N ILE A 414 -24.23 17.41 3.98
CA ILE A 414 -24.31 16.55 2.77
C ILE A 414 -23.88 15.12 3.13
N ARG A 415 -22.74 14.96 3.80
CA ARG A 415 -22.23 13.64 4.24
C ARG A 415 -23.20 12.97 5.21
N SER A 416 -23.79 13.73 6.13
CA SER A 416 -24.77 13.21 7.10
C SER A 416 -26.04 12.68 6.43
N ILE A 417 -26.52 13.35 5.36
CA ILE A 417 -27.66 12.86 4.54
C ILE A 417 -27.31 11.53 3.89
N TYR A 418 -26.10 11.38 3.35
CA TYR A 418 -25.65 10.10 2.80
C TYR A 418 -25.58 9.00 3.87
N ILE A 419 -24.99 9.29 5.04
CA ILE A 419 -24.93 8.33 6.15
C ILE A 419 -26.32 7.91 6.63
N ALA A 420 -27.30 8.80 6.59
CA ALA A 420 -28.69 8.48 6.94
C ALA A 420 -29.37 7.47 5.99
N THR A 421 -28.75 7.18 4.82
CA THR A 421 -29.22 6.10 3.92
C THR A 421 -28.75 4.70 4.33
N PHE A 422 -27.87 4.60 5.32
CA PHE A 422 -27.41 3.29 5.81
C PHE A 422 -28.54 2.58 6.57
N ILE A 423 -28.46 1.26 6.61
CA ILE A 423 -29.52 0.46 7.24
C ILE A 423 -29.66 0.79 8.73
N ASP A 424 -30.88 1.06 9.17
CA ASP A 424 -31.19 1.34 10.55
C ASP A 424 -31.41 0.07 11.40
N SER A 425 -31.51 0.24 12.72
CA SER A 425 -31.71 -0.85 13.67
C SER A 425 -33.04 -1.58 13.49
N VAL A 426 -34.09 -0.87 13.05
CA VAL A 426 -35.41 -1.46 12.84
C VAL A 426 -35.42 -2.37 11.63
N SER A 427 -34.86 -1.87 10.53
CA SER A 427 -34.70 -2.63 9.28
C SER A 427 -33.77 -3.85 9.48
N SER A 428 -32.70 -3.70 10.26
CA SER A 428 -31.79 -4.80 10.61
C SER A 428 -32.49 -5.90 11.40
N LEU A 429 -33.34 -5.52 12.40
CA LEU A 429 -34.13 -6.48 13.19
C LEU A 429 -35.17 -7.19 12.32
N LYS A 430 -35.85 -6.46 11.44
CA LYS A 430 -36.80 -7.05 10.48
C LYS A 430 -36.09 -8.10 9.61
N LEU A 431 -34.95 -7.78 9.07
CA LEU A 431 -34.15 -8.71 8.25
C LEU A 431 -33.73 -9.95 9.05
N ALA A 432 -33.31 -9.80 10.31
CA ALA A 432 -32.94 -10.94 11.16
C ALA A 432 -34.12 -11.89 11.38
N ASN A 433 -35.31 -11.33 11.66
CA ASN A 433 -36.52 -12.12 11.82
C ASN A 433 -36.92 -12.84 10.53
N GLU A 434 -36.84 -12.19 9.38
CA GLU A 434 -37.12 -12.79 8.05
C GLU A 434 -36.20 -13.92 7.71
N THR A 435 -34.91 -13.79 8.05
CA THR A 435 -33.86 -14.76 7.69
C THR A 435 -33.61 -15.81 8.78
N GLY A 436 -34.12 -15.58 10.01
CA GLY A 436 -33.95 -16.49 11.14
C GLY A 436 -32.52 -16.63 11.64
N VAL A 437 -31.69 -15.57 11.49
CA VAL A 437 -30.32 -15.50 12.04
C VAL A 437 -30.33 -14.73 13.35
N ASP A 438 -29.21 -14.80 14.10
CA ASP A 438 -29.04 -14.02 15.33
C ASP A 438 -29.16 -12.51 15.07
N ALA A 439 -30.09 -11.87 15.73
CA ALA A 439 -30.44 -10.46 15.48
C ALA A 439 -29.37 -9.49 16.00
N ALA A 440 -28.69 -9.84 17.10
CA ALA A 440 -27.65 -8.98 17.66
C ALA A 440 -26.39 -9.00 16.78
N ALA A 441 -25.96 -10.19 16.36
CA ALA A 441 -24.84 -10.37 15.46
C ALA A 441 -25.08 -9.71 14.09
N LEU A 442 -26.25 -9.95 13.47
CA LEU A 442 -26.58 -9.35 12.17
C LEU A 442 -26.62 -7.83 12.24
N ARG A 443 -27.24 -7.26 13.28
CA ARG A 443 -27.27 -5.80 13.48
C ARG A 443 -25.86 -5.23 13.57
N ASN A 444 -24.95 -5.90 14.27
CA ASN A 444 -23.54 -5.46 14.38
C ASN A 444 -22.83 -5.49 13.02
N PHE A 445 -22.96 -6.58 12.25
CA PHE A 445 -22.35 -6.68 10.91
C PHE A 445 -22.89 -5.62 9.95
N LEU A 446 -24.22 -5.40 9.94
CA LEU A 446 -24.85 -4.40 9.08
C LEU A 446 -24.46 -2.96 9.47
N ALA A 447 -24.38 -2.65 10.75
CA ALA A 447 -23.94 -1.33 11.21
C ALA A 447 -22.47 -1.06 10.82
N ASN A 448 -21.59 -2.05 11.03
CA ASN A 448 -20.17 -1.95 10.70
C ASN A 448 -19.91 -2.00 9.19
N SER A 449 -20.80 -2.58 8.38
CA SER A 449 -20.62 -2.59 6.92
C SER A 449 -20.87 -1.22 6.27
N ARG A 450 -21.42 -0.26 6.99
CA ARG A 450 -21.66 1.10 6.51
C ARG A 450 -22.48 1.08 5.20
N GLY A 451 -22.01 1.82 4.17
CA GLY A 451 -22.66 1.83 2.85
C GLY A 451 -22.59 0.51 2.07
N ASN A 452 -21.85 -0.50 2.56
CA ASN A 452 -21.82 -1.85 1.97
C ASN A 452 -22.90 -2.79 2.52
N TRP A 453 -23.81 -2.30 3.36
CA TRP A 453 -24.82 -3.12 4.04
C TRP A 453 -25.67 -3.98 3.10
N ASN A 454 -25.90 -3.52 1.88
CA ASN A 454 -26.65 -4.25 0.86
C ASN A 454 -26.01 -5.59 0.48
N GLU A 455 -24.68 -5.66 0.39
CA GLU A 455 -23.95 -6.88 0.09
C GLU A 455 -24.10 -7.90 1.23
N ILE A 456 -23.97 -7.44 2.48
CA ILE A 456 -24.16 -8.28 3.67
C ILE A 456 -25.62 -8.77 3.76
N ALA A 457 -26.58 -7.87 3.55
CA ALA A 457 -28.01 -8.23 3.55
C ALA A 457 -28.33 -9.24 2.41
N THR A 458 -27.77 -9.07 1.23
CA THR A 458 -27.93 -9.98 0.08
C THR A 458 -27.38 -11.37 0.40
N PHE A 459 -26.18 -11.45 0.98
CA PHE A 459 -25.60 -12.71 1.42
C PHE A 459 -26.50 -13.42 2.44
N VAL A 460 -26.92 -12.71 3.50
CA VAL A 460 -27.74 -13.31 4.58
C VAL A 460 -29.10 -13.75 4.08
N LYS A 461 -29.76 -12.98 3.19
CA LYS A 461 -31.03 -13.40 2.54
C LYS A 461 -30.89 -14.66 1.69
N GLY A 462 -29.72 -14.91 1.13
CA GLY A 462 -29.41 -16.09 0.32
C GLY A 462 -29.14 -17.36 1.12
N LEU A 463 -28.98 -17.26 2.45
CA LEU A 463 -28.66 -18.42 3.29
C LEU A 463 -29.85 -19.36 3.42
N SER A 464 -29.64 -20.66 3.11
CA SER A 464 -30.59 -21.71 3.48
C SER A 464 -30.60 -21.90 5.00
N THR A 465 -31.61 -22.58 5.54
CA THR A 465 -31.72 -22.87 6.98
C THR A 465 -30.46 -23.57 7.51
N ASP A 466 -29.91 -24.52 6.75
CA ASP A 466 -28.72 -25.29 7.12
C ASP A 466 -27.42 -24.47 7.04
N ASP A 467 -27.43 -23.37 6.28
CA ASP A 467 -26.24 -22.52 6.07
C ASP A 467 -26.11 -21.38 7.06
N ARG A 468 -27.14 -21.07 7.83
CA ARG A 468 -27.18 -19.88 8.69
C ARG A 468 -26.01 -19.83 9.67
N ILE A 469 -25.72 -20.94 10.34
CA ILE A 469 -24.62 -21.03 11.31
C ILE A 469 -23.29 -20.76 10.63
N THR A 470 -23.00 -21.45 9.54
CA THR A 470 -21.74 -21.30 8.81
C THR A 470 -21.62 -19.95 8.15
N GLY A 471 -22.71 -19.43 7.56
CA GLY A 471 -22.73 -18.09 6.94
C GLY A 471 -22.48 -16.97 7.96
N MET A 472 -23.09 -17.03 9.13
CA MET A 472 -22.85 -16.07 10.21
C MET A 472 -21.44 -16.21 10.78
N ALA A 473 -20.88 -17.43 10.85
CA ALA A 473 -19.50 -17.66 11.24
C ALA A 473 -18.50 -17.07 10.24
N LEU A 474 -18.77 -17.10 8.93
CA LEU A 474 -17.95 -16.42 7.93
C LEU A 474 -17.90 -14.91 8.19
N LEU A 475 -19.03 -14.26 8.43
CA LEU A 475 -19.11 -12.84 8.74
C LEU A 475 -18.40 -12.48 10.05
N ALA A 476 -18.45 -13.35 11.05
CA ALA A 476 -17.80 -13.15 12.35
C ALA A 476 -16.27 -13.27 12.29
N ASN A 477 -15.72 -13.87 11.23
CA ASN A 477 -14.28 -14.15 11.09
C ASN A 477 -13.61 -13.34 9.95
N ILE A 478 -14.22 -12.24 9.54
CA ILE A 478 -13.60 -11.22 8.67
C ILE A 478 -13.42 -9.93 9.48
N SER A 479 -12.56 -9.03 9.00
CA SER A 479 -12.33 -7.75 9.67
C SER A 479 -13.49 -6.77 9.46
N GLU A 480 -13.58 -5.74 10.31
CA GLU A 480 -14.52 -4.64 10.10
C GLU A 480 -14.34 -4.02 8.71
N LYS A 481 -13.10 -3.83 8.28
CA LYS A 481 -12.79 -3.26 6.96
C LYS A 481 -13.21 -4.18 5.81
N ASP A 482 -13.24 -5.49 5.99
CA ASP A 482 -13.78 -6.40 4.98
C ASP A 482 -15.29 -6.22 4.82
N LEU A 483 -16.02 -5.95 5.91
CA LEU A 483 -17.46 -5.64 5.81
C LEU A 483 -17.71 -4.42 4.92
N HIS A 484 -16.76 -3.49 4.78
CA HIS A 484 -16.90 -2.29 3.95
C HIS A 484 -16.83 -2.57 2.45
N ASP A 485 -16.19 -3.67 2.01
CA ASP A 485 -15.90 -3.91 0.60
C ASP A 485 -16.15 -5.35 0.10
N ILE A 486 -16.42 -6.31 0.98
CA ILE A 486 -16.72 -7.67 0.56
C ILE A 486 -18.03 -7.76 -0.21
N GLN A 487 -18.05 -8.56 -1.26
CA GLN A 487 -19.23 -8.83 -2.06
C GLN A 487 -19.95 -10.08 -1.56
N ALA A 488 -21.28 -10.11 -1.67
CA ALA A 488 -22.10 -11.28 -1.39
C ALA A 488 -21.66 -12.51 -2.20
N SER A 489 -21.25 -12.30 -3.45
CA SER A 489 -20.72 -13.35 -4.33
C SER A 489 -19.45 -14.01 -3.77
N THR A 490 -18.55 -13.23 -3.18
CA THR A 490 -17.32 -13.74 -2.53
C THR A 490 -17.66 -14.61 -1.32
N LEU A 491 -18.55 -14.14 -0.45
CA LEU A 491 -19.01 -14.91 0.71
C LEU A 491 -19.73 -16.21 0.29
N ASN A 492 -20.60 -16.15 -0.73
CA ASN A 492 -21.28 -17.32 -1.29
C ASN A 492 -20.30 -18.31 -1.89
N ASN A 493 -19.23 -17.86 -2.55
CA ASN A 493 -18.17 -18.72 -3.07
C ASN A 493 -17.50 -19.51 -1.95
N HIS A 494 -17.08 -18.82 -0.88
CA HIS A 494 -16.49 -19.46 0.30
C HIS A 494 -17.44 -20.46 0.95
N LEU A 495 -18.69 -20.08 1.17
CA LEU A 495 -19.69 -20.95 1.77
C LEU A 495 -19.93 -22.22 0.94
N SER A 496 -20.10 -22.07 -0.36
CA SER A 496 -20.35 -23.21 -1.28
C SER A 496 -19.16 -24.17 -1.34
N ALA A 497 -17.95 -23.60 -1.36
CA ALA A 497 -16.72 -24.40 -1.39
C ALA A 497 -16.52 -25.21 -0.08
N LEU A 498 -16.86 -24.62 1.06
CA LEU A 498 -16.82 -25.29 2.36
C LEU A 498 -17.76 -26.51 2.41
N LYS A 499 -18.97 -26.40 1.90
CA LYS A 499 -19.94 -27.50 1.87
C LYS A 499 -19.46 -28.71 1.08
N THR A 500 -18.73 -28.46 0.00
CA THR A 500 -18.36 -29.51 -0.95
C THR A 500 -17.10 -30.28 -0.51
N HIS A 501 -16.22 -29.68 0.28
CA HIS A 501 -14.85 -30.17 0.45
C HIS A 501 -14.34 -30.30 1.88
N LEU A 502 -15.09 -29.85 2.89
CA LEU A 502 -14.61 -30.00 4.27
C LEU A 502 -14.91 -31.39 4.84
N PRO A 503 -13.90 -32.15 5.24
CA PRO A 503 -14.10 -33.24 6.19
C PRO A 503 -14.50 -32.60 7.53
N VAL A 504 -15.59 -33.08 8.15
CA VAL A 504 -15.96 -32.71 9.53
C VAL A 504 -14.83 -33.22 10.44
N SER A 505 -13.89 -32.35 10.80
CA SER A 505 -12.88 -32.66 11.82
C SER A 505 -13.55 -32.61 13.18
N ALA A 506 -13.73 -33.76 13.81
CA ALA A 506 -14.35 -33.91 15.12
C ALA A 506 -13.46 -33.43 16.29
N THR A 507 -12.27 -32.89 16.03
CA THR A 507 -11.23 -32.63 17.06
C THR A 507 -10.99 -31.17 17.40
N LEU A 508 -11.54 -30.23 16.60
CA LEU A 508 -11.36 -28.79 16.86
C LEU A 508 -12.52 -28.19 17.66
N SER A 509 -12.23 -27.24 18.55
CA SER A 509 -13.24 -26.38 19.13
C SER A 509 -13.99 -25.60 18.04
N GLY A 510 -15.24 -25.21 18.29
CA GLY A 510 -16.02 -24.43 17.32
C GLY A 510 -15.30 -23.13 16.93
N ASP A 511 -14.64 -22.47 17.86
CA ASP A 511 -13.90 -21.22 17.63
C ASP A 511 -12.66 -21.46 16.78
N ASP A 512 -11.87 -22.48 17.05
CA ASP A 512 -10.68 -22.81 16.27
C ASP A 512 -11.05 -23.23 14.84
N LEU A 513 -12.13 -24.01 14.67
CA LEU A 513 -12.67 -24.35 13.36
C LEU A 513 -13.01 -23.06 12.57
N ASN A 514 -13.73 -22.15 13.19
CA ASN A 514 -14.16 -20.90 12.57
C ASN A 514 -12.96 -20.02 12.18
N ARG A 515 -11.99 -19.85 13.07
CA ARG A 515 -10.86 -18.96 12.86
C ARG A 515 -9.81 -19.50 11.90
N PHE A 516 -9.50 -20.79 11.96
CA PHE A 516 -8.33 -21.38 11.30
C PHE A 516 -8.65 -22.25 10.09
N ILE A 517 -9.95 -22.55 9.83
CA ILE A 517 -10.41 -23.27 8.66
C ILE A 517 -11.46 -22.46 7.88
N LEU A 518 -12.57 -22.06 8.53
CA LEU A 518 -13.70 -21.44 7.83
C LEU A 518 -13.39 -20.01 7.38
N SER A 519 -12.67 -19.23 8.19
CA SER A 519 -12.36 -17.84 7.89
C SER A 519 -11.75 -17.64 6.50
N PRO A 520 -12.33 -16.78 5.65
CA PRO A 520 -11.71 -16.39 4.39
C PRO A 520 -10.56 -15.40 4.58
N ARG A 521 -10.52 -14.68 5.70
CA ARG A 521 -9.46 -13.73 6.06
C ARG A 521 -8.24 -14.47 6.60
N ILE A 522 -7.07 -14.22 6.04
CA ILE A 522 -5.81 -14.85 6.45
C ILE A 522 -4.90 -13.83 7.13
N GLY A 523 -4.63 -12.71 6.48
CA GLY A 523 -3.79 -11.63 6.96
C GLY A 523 -4.39 -10.26 6.61
N ARG A 524 -3.64 -9.45 5.87
CA ARG A 524 -4.07 -8.10 5.44
C ARG A 524 -4.41 -8.00 3.95
N GLU A 525 -4.62 -9.14 3.27
CA GLU A 525 -5.03 -9.18 1.87
C GLU A 525 -6.46 -8.65 1.68
N PHE A 526 -6.85 -8.33 0.45
CA PHE A 526 -8.25 -8.19 0.08
C PHE A 526 -8.89 -9.58 -0.04
N VAL A 527 -10.08 -9.79 0.54
CA VAL A 527 -10.75 -11.10 0.52
C VAL A 527 -11.37 -11.36 -0.85
N THR A 528 -10.79 -12.30 -1.59
CA THR A 528 -11.23 -12.74 -2.92
C THR A 528 -11.86 -14.14 -2.85
N PRO A 529 -12.58 -14.60 -3.89
CA PRO A 529 -13.24 -15.92 -3.89
C PRO A 529 -12.27 -17.08 -4.14
N TRP A 530 -11.11 -17.10 -3.48
CA TRP A 530 -9.99 -18.00 -3.74
C TRP A 530 -10.26 -19.50 -3.48
N ARG A 531 -11.19 -19.83 -2.58
CA ARG A 531 -11.37 -21.22 -2.12
C ARG A 531 -11.82 -22.15 -3.25
N SER A 532 -12.79 -21.74 -4.05
CA SER A 532 -13.23 -22.54 -5.21
C SER A 532 -12.16 -22.66 -6.28
N PHE A 533 -11.32 -21.64 -6.46
CA PHE A 533 -10.20 -21.69 -7.39
C PHE A 533 -9.18 -22.74 -6.96
N ILE A 534 -8.79 -22.74 -5.68
CA ILE A 534 -7.86 -23.74 -5.10
C ILE A 534 -8.40 -25.16 -5.28
N HIS A 535 -9.69 -25.40 -5.00
CA HIS A 535 -10.29 -26.72 -5.19
C HIS A 535 -10.26 -27.22 -6.63
N LYS A 536 -10.38 -26.30 -7.61
CA LYS A 536 -10.28 -26.65 -9.05
C LYS A 536 -8.85 -26.85 -9.52
N HIS A 537 -7.90 -26.16 -8.87
CA HIS A 537 -6.50 -26.19 -9.25
C HIS A 537 -5.81 -27.50 -8.86
N PHE A 538 -6.14 -28.06 -7.69
CA PHE A 538 -5.51 -29.25 -7.17
C PHE A 538 -6.34 -30.51 -7.40
N THR A 539 -5.65 -31.61 -7.74
CA THR A 539 -6.27 -32.92 -7.86
C THR A 539 -6.65 -33.51 -6.50
N THR A 540 -7.58 -34.50 -6.50
CA THR A 540 -7.96 -35.21 -5.28
C THR A 540 -6.76 -35.90 -4.61
N ALA A 541 -5.80 -36.41 -5.39
CA ALA A 541 -4.60 -37.06 -4.87
C ALA A 541 -3.68 -36.06 -4.16
N GLN A 542 -3.49 -34.86 -4.74
CA GLN A 542 -2.72 -33.78 -4.08
C GLN A 542 -3.41 -33.30 -2.79
N ALA A 543 -4.73 -33.10 -2.81
CA ALA A 543 -5.50 -32.77 -1.63
C ALA A 543 -5.38 -33.79 -0.50
N ALA A 544 -5.38 -35.09 -0.84
CA ALA A 544 -5.15 -36.18 0.13
C ALA A 544 -3.74 -36.14 0.71
N ALA A 545 -2.71 -35.94 -0.13
CA ALA A 545 -1.32 -35.83 0.30
C ALA A 545 -1.08 -34.59 1.20
N PHE A 546 -1.77 -33.49 0.97
CA PHE A 546 -1.71 -32.28 1.81
C PHE A 546 -2.30 -32.53 3.20
N ARG A 547 -3.42 -33.26 3.29
CA ARG A 547 -4.03 -33.63 4.58
C ARG A 547 -3.17 -34.62 5.37
N GLU A 548 -2.54 -35.57 4.68
CA GLU A 548 -1.65 -36.55 5.31
C GLU A 548 -0.40 -35.84 5.89
N ASN A 549 0.20 -34.96 5.12
CA ASN A 549 1.34 -34.16 5.58
C ASN A 549 1.25 -32.70 5.03
N PRO A 550 0.89 -31.71 5.86
CA PRO A 550 0.78 -30.31 5.42
C PRO A 550 2.07 -29.71 4.84
N LEU A 551 3.24 -30.26 5.16
CA LEU A 551 4.51 -29.83 4.56
C LEU A 551 4.60 -30.13 3.05
N ASN A 552 3.75 -31.03 2.52
CA ASN A 552 3.61 -31.23 1.08
C ASN A 552 3.08 -29.98 0.36
N ILE A 553 2.30 -29.10 1.05
CA ILE A 553 1.90 -27.80 0.53
C ILE A 553 3.15 -26.92 0.33
N ARG A 554 4.04 -26.87 1.35
CA ARG A 554 5.31 -26.14 1.27
C ARG A 554 6.17 -26.64 0.10
N ALA A 555 6.32 -27.96 -0.02
CA ALA A 555 7.11 -28.57 -1.09
C ALA A 555 6.53 -28.15 -2.46
N TRP A 556 5.22 -28.33 -2.65
CA TRP A 556 4.56 -27.94 -3.90
C TRP A 556 4.74 -26.45 -4.23
N ILE A 557 4.56 -25.56 -3.24
CA ILE A 557 4.76 -24.10 -3.43
C ILE A 557 6.21 -23.82 -3.83
N SER A 558 7.19 -24.44 -3.17
CA SER A 558 8.62 -24.24 -3.47
C SER A 558 9.02 -24.69 -4.88
N GLU A 559 8.33 -25.70 -5.42
CA GLU A 559 8.57 -26.24 -6.77
C GLU A 559 7.83 -25.47 -7.87
N ASN A 560 6.66 -24.91 -7.57
CA ASN A 560 5.74 -24.37 -8.60
C ASN A 560 5.57 -22.85 -8.54
N ILE A 561 5.97 -22.18 -7.45
CA ILE A 561 5.81 -20.74 -7.28
C ILE A 561 7.18 -20.06 -7.19
N THR A 562 7.49 -19.25 -8.18
CA THR A 562 8.72 -18.44 -8.19
C THR A 562 8.62 -17.32 -7.16
N LEU A 563 9.63 -17.21 -6.28
CA LEU A 563 9.72 -16.09 -5.35
C LEU A 563 10.16 -14.83 -6.07
N ASP A 564 9.34 -13.79 -6.02
CA ASP A 564 9.62 -12.46 -6.56
C ASP A 564 9.71 -11.44 -5.41
N THR A 565 10.90 -10.93 -5.15
CA THR A 565 11.16 -9.99 -4.05
C THR A 565 11.25 -8.54 -4.50
N ILE A 566 11.05 -8.25 -5.80
CA ILE A 566 11.29 -6.96 -6.41
C ILE A 566 10.00 -6.33 -6.96
N ASN A 567 9.21 -7.12 -7.69
CA ASN A 567 8.15 -6.57 -8.54
C ASN A 567 6.85 -6.21 -7.81
N ASN A 568 6.70 -6.57 -6.53
CA ASN A 568 5.55 -6.16 -5.71
C ASN A 568 5.89 -4.96 -4.81
N TYR A 569 6.38 -3.88 -5.39
CA TYR A 569 7.00 -2.75 -4.68
C TYR A 569 6.03 -1.90 -3.84
N TYR A 570 4.73 -1.91 -4.12
CA TYR A 570 3.71 -1.31 -3.23
C TYR A 570 3.34 -2.22 -2.04
N GLY A 571 3.78 -3.48 -2.04
CA GLY A 571 3.53 -4.41 -0.95
C GLY A 571 2.06 -4.79 -0.76
N VAL A 572 1.24 -4.67 -1.82
CA VAL A 572 -0.14 -5.16 -1.83
C VAL A 572 -0.13 -6.68 -1.90
N PRO A 573 -0.75 -7.40 -0.96
CA PRO A 573 -0.76 -8.85 -1.02
C PRO A 573 -1.48 -9.37 -2.28
N LEU A 574 -0.87 -10.32 -2.98
CA LEU A 574 -1.51 -10.99 -4.10
C LEU A 574 -2.62 -11.93 -3.60
N SER A 575 -3.69 -12.04 -4.37
CA SER A 575 -4.71 -13.06 -4.12
C SER A 575 -4.18 -14.46 -4.38
N PRO A 576 -4.66 -15.50 -3.65
CA PRO A 576 -4.26 -16.88 -3.90
C PRO A 576 -4.48 -17.35 -5.33
N GLU A 577 -5.59 -16.97 -5.97
CA GLU A 577 -5.86 -17.27 -7.39
C GLU A 577 -4.88 -16.58 -8.33
N GLY A 578 -4.54 -15.30 -8.06
CA GLY A 578 -3.57 -14.57 -8.87
C GLY A 578 -2.16 -15.19 -8.79
N ILE A 579 -1.75 -15.63 -7.59
CA ILE A 579 -0.48 -16.35 -7.40
C ILE A 579 -0.45 -17.63 -8.22
N LEU A 580 -1.53 -18.44 -8.15
CA LEU A 580 -1.62 -19.72 -8.86
C LEU A 580 -1.64 -19.52 -10.39
N GLN A 581 -2.27 -18.48 -10.88
CA GLN A 581 -2.28 -18.12 -12.31
C GLN A 581 -0.90 -17.67 -12.81
N LEU A 582 -0.20 -16.84 -12.04
CA LEU A 582 1.11 -16.31 -12.41
C LEU A 582 2.25 -17.26 -12.09
N SER A 583 2.05 -18.28 -11.25
CA SER A 583 3.10 -19.11 -10.67
C SER A 583 4.22 -18.29 -10.01
N ARG A 584 3.85 -17.15 -9.39
CA ARG A 584 4.77 -16.17 -8.82
C ARG A 584 4.16 -15.44 -7.63
N ALA A 585 4.98 -15.17 -6.59
CA ALA A 585 4.54 -14.44 -5.41
C ALA A 585 5.72 -13.75 -4.71
N ASP A 586 5.47 -12.63 -4.02
CA ASP A 586 6.38 -12.13 -2.99
C ASP A 586 6.33 -13.04 -1.74
N ARG A 587 7.20 -12.76 -0.76
CA ARG A 587 7.32 -13.60 0.45
C ARG A 587 6.01 -13.67 1.23
N TYR A 588 5.38 -12.53 1.47
CA TYR A 588 4.15 -12.47 2.26
C TYR A 588 2.99 -13.18 1.57
N SER A 589 2.82 -12.93 0.27
CA SER A 589 1.78 -13.54 -0.56
C SER A 589 1.97 -15.06 -0.70
N ARG A 590 3.23 -15.54 -0.79
CA ARG A 590 3.56 -16.97 -0.78
C ARG A 590 3.15 -17.63 0.55
N ASP A 591 3.44 -16.98 1.67
CA ASP A 591 3.12 -17.48 3.00
C ASP A 591 1.60 -17.49 3.22
N LEU A 592 0.89 -16.50 2.70
CA LEU A 592 -0.57 -16.45 2.64
C LEU A 592 -1.16 -17.59 1.79
N LEU A 593 -0.55 -17.90 0.63
CA LEU A 593 -0.98 -19.02 -0.21
C LEU A 593 -0.92 -20.36 0.53
N PHE A 594 0.13 -20.59 1.34
CA PHE A 594 0.21 -21.79 2.18
C PHE A 594 -1.02 -21.93 3.08
N VAL A 595 -1.40 -20.85 3.77
CA VAL A 595 -2.57 -20.83 4.65
C VAL A 595 -3.86 -21.06 3.86
N ALA A 596 -4.02 -20.41 2.70
CA ALA A 596 -5.20 -20.55 1.84
C ALA A 596 -5.39 -22.01 1.37
N ILE A 597 -4.32 -22.66 0.92
CA ILE A 597 -4.35 -24.08 0.50
C ILE A 597 -4.70 -24.96 1.71
N GLY A 598 -4.03 -24.77 2.84
CA GLY A 598 -4.32 -25.53 4.06
C GLY A 598 -5.80 -25.44 4.46
N ARG A 599 -6.33 -24.22 4.59
CA ARG A 599 -7.75 -24.01 4.94
C ARG A 599 -8.72 -24.56 3.91
N SER A 600 -8.37 -24.55 2.61
CA SER A 600 -9.22 -25.13 1.56
C SER A 600 -9.38 -26.64 1.71
N PHE A 601 -8.38 -27.32 2.23
CA PHE A 601 -8.41 -28.78 2.41
C PHE A 601 -8.65 -29.22 3.86
N GLY A 602 -9.15 -28.32 4.73
CA GLY A 602 -9.54 -28.64 6.10
C GLY A 602 -8.37 -28.77 7.08
N ILE A 603 -7.20 -28.22 6.73
CA ILE A 603 -6.02 -28.16 7.59
C ILE A 603 -6.06 -26.81 8.32
N PRO A 604 -6.10 -26.79 9.68
CA PRO A 604 -6.05 -25.55 10.42
C PRO A 604 -4.73 -24.83 10.16
N ALA A 605 -4.80 -23.61 9.64
CA ALA A 605 -3.61 -22.86 9.25
C ALA A 605 -3.80 -21.35 9.54
N ARG A 606 -2.67 -20.68 9.86
CA ARG A 606 -2.63 -19.24 10.14
C ARG A 606 -1.28 -18.63 9.76
N LEU A 607 -1.23 -17.30 9.72
CA LEU A 607 0.00 -16.57 9.92
C LEU A 607 0.16 -16.34 11.43
N GLU A 608 1.33 -16.66 11.97
CA GLU A 608 1.65 -16.42 13.38
C GLU A 608 1.62 -14.90 13.66
N PRO A 609 0.92 -14.43 14.70
CA PRO A 609 0.67 -12.99 14.87
C PRO A 609 1.92 -12.11 14.93
N ALA A 610 2.95 -12.49 15.70
CA ALA A 610 4.13 -11.65 15.93
C ALA A 610 5.13 -11.70 14.76
N THR A 611 5.35 -12.87 14.16
CA THR A 611 6.40 -13.11 13.14
C THR A 611 5.85 -13.14 11.72
N ARG A 612 4.52 -13.22 11.56
CA ARG A 612 3.80 -13.44 10.28
C ARG A 612 4.21 -14.72 9.55
N ARG A 613 4.86 -15.65 10.23
CA ARG A 613 5.25 -16.96 9.67
C ARG A 613 4.03 -17.84 9.48
N PRO A 614 3.91 -18.58 8.34
CA PRO A 614 2.83 -19.54 8.17
C PRO A 614 2.96 -20.71 9.13
N GLN A 615 1.84 -21.14 9.70
CA GLN A 615 1.73 -22.26 10.62
C GLN A 615 0.57 -23.17 10.23
N PHE A 616 0.69 -24.46 10.54
CA PHE A 616 -0.43 -25.40 10.56
C PHE A 616 -0.53 -26.07 11.93
N MET A 617 -1.73 -26.53 12.28
CA MET A 617 -1.98 -27.24 13.53
C MET A 617 -2.06 -28.77 13.28
N ASN A 618 -1.42 -29.53 14.13
CA ASN A 618 -1.57 -30.98 14.25
C ASN A 618 -1.94 -31.35 15.71
N GLU A 619 -1.92 -32.63 16.04
CA GLU A 619 -2.26 -33.14 17.40
C GLU A 619 -1.34 -32.59 18.52
N ILE A 620 -0.11 -32.17 18.18
CA ILE A 620 0.88 -31.64 19.13
C ILE A 620 0.71 -30.12 19.30
N GLY A 621 0.09 -29.42 18.35
CA GLY A 621 -0.11 -27.97 18.36
C GLY A 621 0.32 -27.28 17.06
N TRP A 622 0.62 -25.98 17.16
CA TRP A 622 1.05 -25.16 16.02
C TRP A 622 2.49 -25.49 15.58
N ASN A 623 2.67 -25.69 14.27
CA ASN A 623 3.94 -26.01 13.65
C ASN A 623 4.31 -24.91 12.64
N ASP A 624 5.50 -24.34 12.77
CA ASP A 624 6.04 -23.33 11.86
C ASP A 624 6.40 -23.95 10.50
N VAL A 625 6.20 -23.16 9.44
CA VAL A 625 6.57 -23.52 8.07
C VAL A 625 7.68 -22.62 7.58
N PHE A 626 8.82 -23.23 7.20
CA PHE A 626 9.98 -22.52 6.68
C PHE A 626 10.17 -22.81 5.20
N PHE A 627 10.28 -21.79 4.38
CA PHE A 627 10.56 -21.90 2.93
C PHE A 627 12.05 -21.80 2.58
N THR A 628 12.92 -21.58 3.57
CA THR A 628 14.37 -21.59 3.38
C THR A 628 14.91 -23.00 3.49
N SER A 629 16.05 -23.29 2.82
CA SER A 629 16.73 -24.57 2.82
C SER A 629 17.35 -25.02 4.16
N VAL A 630 17.19 -24.22 5.19
CA VAL A 630 17.51 -24.64 6.55
C VAL A 630 16.51 -25.73 6.91
N SER A 631 16.97 -26.96 6.70
CA SER A 631 16.35 -28.25 7.02
C SER A 631 15.18 -28.21 8.00
N ASP A 632 14.31 -29.20 7.96
CA ASP A 632 13.30 -29.61 8.95
C ASP A 632 13.75 -29.66 10.44
N LYS A 633 14.81 -28.94 10.78
CA LYS A 633 15.27 -28.74 12.15
C LYS A 633 14.38 -27.69 12.76
N THR A 634 13.61 -28.09 13.75
CA THR A 634 12.97 -27.15 14.69
C THR A 634 14.02 -26.16 15.17
N ILE A 635 13.79 -24.86 14.90
CA ILE A 635 14.65 -23.83 15.48
C ILE A 635 14.50 -23.95 16.99
N PRO A 636 15.61 -24.10 17.74
CA PRO A 636 15.53 -24.12 19.19
C PRO A 636 14.83 -22.85 19.68
N ARG A 637 13.94 -22.98 20.64
CA ARG A 637 13.26 -21.84 21.27
C ARG A 637 13.87 -21.57 22.64
N GLY A 638 13.90 -20.29 22.98
CA GLY A 638 14.25 -19.80 24.30
C GLY A 638 13.09 -19.00 24.88
N GLU A 639 13.28 -18.55 26.10
CA GLU A 639 12.31 -17.71 26.81
C GLU A 639 12.92 -16.36 27.13
N ILE A 640 12.19 -15.28 26.83
CA ILE A 640 12.51 -13.92 27.27
C ILE A 640 11.48 -13.53 28.31
N VAL A 641 11.94 -13.20 29.53
CA VAL A 641 11.10 -12.70 30.61
C VAL A 641 11.28 -11.19 30.73
N LEU A 642 10.19 -10.45 30.48
CA LEU A 642 10.16 -9.00 30.65
C LEU A 642 9.61 -8.65 32.01
N GLN A 643 10.28 -7.73 32.71
CA GLN A 643 9.89 -7.26 34.04
C GLN A 643 9.68 -5.76 34.02
N ASN A 644 8.64 -5.30 34.71
CA ASN A 644 8.48 -3.87 35.00
C ASN A 644 9.31 -3.52 36.23
N LEU A 645 10.31 -2.67 36.06
CA LEU A 645 11.21 -2.21 37.16
C LEU A 645 10.86 -0.78 37.59
N SER A 646 9.71 -0.22 37.18
CA SER A 646 9.26 1.10 37.64
C SER A 646 8.96 1.07 39.17
N ASP A 647 9.37 2.11 39.87
CA ASP A 647 9.00 2.34 41.28
C ASP A 647 7.52 2.79 41.40
N ASP A 648 6.88 3.20 40.31
CA ASP A 648 5.46 3.54 40.22
C ASP A 648 4.64 2.27 40.00
N ALA A 649 3.90 1.85 40.99
CA ALA A 649 3.08 0.63 40.94
C ALA A 649 1.90 0.74 39.95
N ASP A 650 1.48 1.96 39.61
CA ASP A 650 0.38 2.22 38.68
C ASP A 650 0.86 2.31 37.22
N PHE A 651 2.18 2.37 36.98
CA PHE A 651 2.76 2.41 35.64
C PHE A 651 2.78 1.02 35.01
N ILE A 652 1.97 0.85 33.95
CA ILE A 652 1.95 -0.36 33.13
C ILE A 652 2.63 -0.06 31.80
N PRO A 653 3.80 -0.66 31.50
CA PRO A 653 4.43 -0.53 30.21
C PRO A 653 3.51 -1.03 29.08
N ARG A 654 3.43 -0.29 27.97
CA ARG A 654 2.62 -0.65 26.79
C ARG A 654 3.52 -0.79 25.57
N TYR A 655 3.26 -1.85 24.82
CA TYR A 655 3.95 -2.11 23.56
C TYR A 655 3.72 -0.94 22.55
N TYR A 656 4.70 -0.64 21.73
CA TYR A 656 4.75 0.52 20.81
C TYR A 656 4.67 1.92 21.46
N ILE A 657 4.45 2.00 22.77
CA ILE A 657 4.46 3.27 23.49
C ILE A 657 5.72 3.39 24.35
N HIS A 658 5.97 2.40 25.18
CA HIS A 658 7.06 2.43 26.14
C HIS A 658 8.19 1.47 25.78
N TYR A 659 7.91 0.42 25.00
CA TYR A 659 8.92 -0.54 24.59
C TYR A 659 8.51 -1.30 23.31
N THR A 660 9.52 -1.84 22.62
CA THR A 660 9.39 -2.84 21.56
C THR A 660 10.49 -3.87 21.65
N LEU A 661 10.23 -5.07 21.14
CA LEU A 661 11.19 -6.14 20.95
C LEU A 661 11.41 -6.38 19.47
N ALA A 662 12.66 -6.25 19.02
CA ALA A 662 13.02 -6.52 17.62
C ALA A 662 13.97 -7.71 17.54
N ARG A 663 13.81 -8.54 16.51
CA ARG A 663 14.70 -9.66 16.18
C ARG A 663 15.64 -9.26 15.05
N TYR A 664 16.92 -9.63 15.17
CA TYR A 664 17.88 -9.47 14.09
C TYR A 664 17.65 -10.52 13.00
N ASP A 665 17.43 -10.07 11.78
CA ASP A 665 17.25 -10.93 10.61
C ASP A 665 17.88 -10.26 9.36
N ASN A 666 18.75 -11.00 8.67
CA ASN A 666 19.38 -10.58 7.41
C ASN A 666 19.92 -9.13 7.41
N GLY A 667 20.67 -8.76 8.47
CA GLY A 667 21.35 -7.47 8.54
C GLY A 667 20.52 -6.32 9.09
N ARG A 668 19.31 -6.57 9.60
CA ARG A 668 18.47 -5.56 10.25
C ARG A 668 17.71 -6.10 11.45
N PHE A 669 17.30 -5.20 12.32
CA PHE A 669 16.36 -5.51 13.38
C PHE A 669 14.94 -5.31 12.87
N ILE A 670 14.10 -6.34 12.98
CA ILE A 670 12.69 -6.32 12.63
C ILE A 670 11.90 -6.34 13.93
N THR A 671 11.13 -5.30 14.16
CA THR A 671 10.23 -5.22 15.32
C THR A 671 9.15 -6.31 15.19
N LEU A 672 9.00 -7.10 16.26
CA LEU A 672 7.96 -8.13 16.34
C LEU A 672 6.64 -7.46 16.76
N ASP A 673 5.54 -7.91 16.22
CA ASP A 673 4.24 -7.31 16.49
C ASP A 673 3.54 -8.02 17.67
N TYR A 674 3.72 -7.47 18.85
CA TYR A 674 3.08 -7.95 20.08
C TYR A 674 2.00 -6.99 20.62
N GLU A 675 1.54 -6.03 19.84
CA GLU A 675 0.60 -4.99 20.30
C GLU A 675 -0.68 -5.58 20.93
N THR A 676 -1.19 -6.65 20.34
CA THR A 676 -2.43 -7.30 20.79
C THR A 676 -2.21 -8.57 21.61
N ASP A 677 -0.96 -8.88 21.99
CA ASP A 677 -0.65 -10.08 22.77
C ASP A 677 -1.01 -9.85 24.25
N ALA A 678 -2.02 -10.57 24.72
CA ALA A 678 -2.51 -10.47 26.10
C ALA A 678 -1.45 -10.87 27.14
N SER A 679 -0.43 -11.67 26.77
CA SER A 679 0.65 -12.03 27.69
C SER A 679 1.53 -10.84 28.07
N LEU A 680 1.58 -9.78 27.24
CA LEU A 680 2.34 -8.56 27.48
C LEU A 680 1.54 -7.44 28.17
N MET A 681 0.34 -7.72 28.61
CA MET A 681 -0.46 -6.78 29.39
C MET A 681 -0.21 -6.86 30.91
N ASN A 682 0.48 -7.89 31.35
CA ASN A 682 0.81 -8.10 32.76
C ASN A 682 2.28 -8.48 32.93
N PHE A 683 2.96 -7.89 33.91
CA PHE A 683 4.37 -8.16 34.18
C PHE A 683 4.55 -8.93 35.50
N PRO A 684 5.51 -9.87 35.60
CA PRO A 684 6.45 -10.28 34.57
C PRO A 684 5.76 -11.00 33.41
N ALA A 685 6.17 -10.68 32.16
CA ALA A 685 5.65 -11.29 30.94
C ALA A 685 6.69 -12.23 30.34
N SER A 686 6.24 -13.40 29.89
CA SER A 686 7.12 -14.44 29.35
C SER A 686 6.82 -14.67 27.86
N LEU A 687 7.84 -14.56 27.02
CA LEU A 687 7.75 -14.75 25.57
C LEU A 687 8.60 -15.93 25.14
N SER A 688 8.00 -16.92 24.51
CA SER A 688 8.73 -17.98 23.82
C SER A 688 9.16 -17.48 22.44
N VAL A 689 10.47 -17.40 22.21
CA VAL A 689 11.07 -16.85 20.99
C VAL A 689 12.07 -17.84 20.38
N ASP A 690 12.31 -17.74 19.07
CA ASP A 690 13.38 -18.51 18.41
C ASP A 690 14.75 -18.06 18.94
N THR A 691 15.73 -18.96 18.92
CA THR A 691 17.12 -18.55 19.24
C THR A 691 17.62 -17.53 18.22
N GLY A 692 18.27 -16.47 18.69
CA GLY A 692 18.76 -15.37 17.84
C GLY A 692 19.22 -14.16 18.63
N PHE A 693 19.50 -13.07 17.92
CA PHE A 693 19.79 -11.79 18.53
C PHE A 693 18.53 -10.96 18.62
N TYR A 694 18.26 -10.43 19.81
CA TYR A 694 17.10 -9.58 20.07
C TYR A 694 17.54 -8.23 20.59
N ARG A 695 16.78 -7.20 20.28
CA ARG A 695 16.96 -5.84 20.77
C ARG A 695 15.68 -5.39 21.46
N LEU A 696 15.77 -5.11 22.73
CA LEU A 696 14.73 -4.42 23.48
C LEU A 696 15.02 -2.91 23.40
N ILE A 697 14.06 -2.14 22.97
CA ILE A 697 14.08 -0.68 23.02
C ILE A 697 13.04 -0.27 24.03
N THR A 698 13.46 0.52 25.02
CA THR A 698 12.56 1.18 25.97
C THR A 698 12.71 2.68 25.77
N GLY A 699 11.64 3.43 25.95
CA GLY A 699 11.72 4.87 25.80
C GLY A 699 10.45 5.58 26.23
N ASN A 700 10.58 6.88 26.41
CA ASN A 700 9.49 7.77 26.71
C ASN A 700 9.71 9.09 25.99
N ARG A 701 8.64 9.78 25.64
CA ARG A 701 8.72 11.15 25.13
C ARG A 701 8.61 12.15 26.29
N LEU A 702 9.52 13.12 26.30
CA LEU A 702 9.59 14.18 27.34
C LEU A 702 8.78 15.41 26.89
#